data_2d172cb2e9c00496508d2607b72c6822
#
_entry.id   2d172cb2e9c00496508d2607b72c6822
#
_cell.length_a   1.000
_cell.length_b   1.000
_cell.length_c   1.000
_cell.angle_alpha   90.00
_cell.angle_beta   90.00
_cell.angle_gamma   90.00
#
_symmetry.space_group_name_H-M   'P 1'
#
loop_
_entity.id
_entity.type
_entity.pdbx_description
1 polymer ?
#
loop_
_entity_poly.entity_id
_entity_poly.type
_entity_poly.pdbx_seq_one_letter_code
_entity_poly.pdbx_strand_id
1 'polypeptide(L)'
;MKINILLSVLLGVVSHVMAVSLTSSSVHVSTSTRISTVSTSSKVSSTSLKASSTSVISATSTASTTPYWLETIKHQGISAFNQNSSYQVFRNVKDFGAKGDGVTDDTAAIQNAMSAGGRCAPGTCAGSTTTPAIVYFPAGTYLISTAIINYYYTQIIGDPNNLPVLKPTQNFAGFGLIDGDQYGGNGLKFAATNVFYRQIRNLIFDLTGIPPSNGLTALHWPTAQATSLQNCVFKMNDSPGTQQQGIFIEDGSGGFMSDLVFYGGKNGVVFGNQQFTVRNLTFYNAVTAIDHIWDWSWTYQGLSVNNCSVGIDMSAGGTTGQSTGSVTVIDSTFTNTGIAILTAHNSTSQPPTGGSLILEKVSLVNTPIAVQGPTGKVLGGGTTTIGGWGQGHEYTPSGPVNFEKAFTPFSRPSSLTVSSKYYTRSKPQYQSLPLSSFISVRSAGAKGDGVTDDTAALNAVLNSAAGKSVVFFDAGTYKVTSTLLIPVGSKIVGESYSVIMGSGTFFSNINSPQPVVSVGTTGQSGIVEWSDMIVSTQGPTAGAILIQWNLVSPASTPSGMWDVHTRIGGFAGSNLQLAQCPTTPSSSTVNTNCIAAFMSMYIVPSASGLYLENVWLWTADHDIDDPNNTQVTIYTGRGLYCASTKGTIWMVGTAVEHHDLYQYQFANTKEVFAGLIQTETAYWQPNPKAGVVTPVVAGWNDPDFSTSCHGVNGTFAACAMGWGMRVVGSEDILIYGAGLYSFFNNYNVSCSNPVTPPGGNGAACQTRIFSIEGTTSKNINMYDLNTIGSISMITRDGNSLALYLDNVNAYQDTIALFKSG
;
A
#
# COMPACT_ATOMS: atom_id res chain seq x y z
N MET A 1 22.23 -8.33 0.43
CA MET A 1 22.54 -8.84 -0.92
C MET A 1 21.53 -8.36 -1.97
N LYS A 2 20.31 -7.95 -1.59
CA LYS A 2 19.34 -7.24 -2.47
C LYS A 2 19.83 -5.85 -2.94
N ILE A 3 20.81 -5.27 -2.27
CA ILE A 3 21.29 -3.87 -2.44
C ILE A 3 22.03 -3.65 -3.78
N ASN A 4 22.66 -4.66 -4.36
CA ASN A 4 23.56 -4.44 -5.51
C ASN A 4 22.88 -4.50 -6.89
N ILE A 5 21.64 -4.91 -6.99
CA ILE A 5 20.96 -5.08 -8.30
C ILE A 5 20.11 -3.85 -8.63
N LEU A 6 19.51 -3.21 -7.61
CA LEU A 6 18.82 -1.92 -7.82
C LEU A 6 19.81 -0.74 -8.04
N LEU A 7 21.02 -0.82 -7.47
CA LEU A 7 22.01 0.27 -7.57
C LEU A 7 22.46 0.55 -9.01
N SER A 8 22.50 -0.44 -9.90
CA SER A 8 22.93 -0.24 -11.29
C SER A 8 21.88 0.43 -12.18
N VAL A 9 20.60 0.36 -11.80
CA VAL A 9 19.50 1.03 -12.52
C VAL A 9 19.24 2.43 -11.92
N LEU A 10 19.41 2.58 -10.61
CA LEU A 10 19.27 3.88 -9.92
C LEU A 10 20.36 4.89 -10.31
N LEU A 11 21.61 4.45 -10.55
CA LEU A 11 22.70 5.36 -10.97
C LEU A 11 22.42 6.03 -12.33
N GLY A 12 21.60 5.42 -13.20
CA GLY A 12 21.18 6.03 -14.46
C GLY A 12 20.13 7.14 -14.28
N VAL A 13 19.25 7.03 -13.31
CA VAL A 13 18.14 7.97 -13.08
C VAL A 13 18.54 9.12 -12.16
N VAL A 14 19.29 8.83 -11.10
CA VAL A 14 19.77 9.86 -10.17
C VAL A 14 20.76 10.82 -10.83
N SER A 15 21.59 10.36 -11.79
CA SER A 15 22.49 11.25 -12.52
C SER A 15 21.76 12.24 -13.45
N HIS A 16 20.54 11.95 -13.89
CA HIS A 16 19.74 12.88 -14.70
C HIS A 16 19.02 13.94 -13.84
N VAL A 17 18.58 13.60 -12.65
CA VAL A 17 17.91 14.55 -11.75
C VAL A 17 18.89 15.53 -11.10
N MET A 18 20.13 15.08 -10.80
CA MET A 18 21.17 15.99 -10.28
C MET A 18 21.81 16.90 -11.33
N ALA A 19 21.81 16.50 -12.62
CA ALA A 19 22.39 17.32 -13.69
C ALA A 19 21.56 18.56 -14.04
N VAL A 20 20.28 18.61 -13.69
CA VAL A 20 19.40 19.77 -13.95
C VAL A 20 19.55 20.87 -12.89
N SER A 21 20.12 20.56 -11.73
CA SER A 21 20.26 21.52 -10.61
C SER A 21 21.55 22.36 -10.59
N LEU A 22 22.52 22.13 -11.49
CA LEU A 22 23.86 22.74 -11.40
C LEU A 22 24.35 23.51 -12.62
N THR A 23 23.51 23.85 -13.60
CA THR A 23 23.94 24.72 -14.70
C THR A 23 23.00 25.90 -14.95
N SER A 24 23.13 26.92 -14.10
CA SER A 24 22.76 28.29 -14.47
C SER A 24 24.03 29.14 -14.59
N SER A 25 24.58 29.20 -15.77
CA SER A 25 25.57 30.22 -16.14
C SER A 25 25.20 30.81 -17.50
N SER A 26 24.92 32.06 -17.42
CA SER A 26 24.60 33.02 -18.46
C SER A 26 25.31 32.87 -19.79
N VAL A 27 24.51 32.90 -20.88
CA VAL A 27 24.97 33.48 -22.17
C VAL A 27 23.84 34.36 -22.70
N HIS A 28 24.13 35.67 -22.83
CA HIS A 28 23.34 36.62 -23.54
C HIS A 28 23.52 36.39 -25.03
N VAL A 29 22.41 36.23 -25.76
CA VAL A 29 22.38 36.62 -27.18
C VAL A 29 21.06 37.36 -27.44
N SER A 30 21.20 38.63 -27.81
CA SER A 30 20.14 39.50 -28.23
C SER A 30 19.83 39.30 -29.72
N THR A 31 18.59 39.08 -30.08
CA THR A 31 18.09 39.44 -31.40
C THR A 31 16.65 39.95 -31.30
N SER A 32 16.50 41.17 -31.68
CA SER A 32 15.26 41.92 -31.83
C SER A 32 14.53 41.51 -33.11
N THR A 33 13.22 41.24 -33.01
CA THR A 33 12.32 41.38 -34.16
C THR A 33 10.99 41.93 -33.68
N ARG A 34 10.68 43.13 -34.19
CA ARG A 34 9.39 43.83 -34.04
C ARG A 34 8.33 43.10 -34.84
N ILE A 35 7.19 42.86 -34.25
CA ILE A 35 5.94 42.72 -34.98
C ILE A 35 4.86 43.59 -34.32
N SER A 36 4.22 44.35 -35.14
CA SER A 36 3.28 45.41 -34.86
C SER A 36 1.93 44.90 -34.35
N THR A 37 1.39 45.67 -33.42
CA THR A 37 0.02 45.56 -32.91
C THR A 37 -0.99 46.03 -33.91
N VAL A 38 -2.03 45.25 -34.15
CA VAL A 38 -3.32 45.76 -34.69
C VAL A 38 -4.38 45.51 -33.65
N SER A 39 -4.88 46.56 -33.05
CA SER A 39 -6.00 46.58 -32.15
C SER A 39 -7.31 46.64 -32.89
N THR A 40 -8.21 45.69 -32.67
CA THR A 40 -9.62 45.87 -32.97
C THR A 40 -10.44 45.62 -31.73
N SER A 41 -11.04 46.69 -31.24
CA SER A 41 -12.00 46.70 -30.12
C SER A 41 -13.36 46.22 -30.61
N SER A 42 -13.91 45.17 -29.99
CA SER A 42 -15.34 44.91 -30.06
C SER A 42 -15.89 44.82 -28.64
N LYS A 43 -16.76 45.76 -28.31
CA LYS A 43 -17.58 45.77 -27.08
C LYS A 43 -18.57 44.62 -27.17
N VAL A 44 -18.53 43.74 -26.18
CA VAL A 44 -19.63 42.81 -25.89
C VAL A 44 -20.21 43.12 -24.52
N SER A 45 -21.51 43.35 -24.54
CA SER A 45 -22.38 43.70 -23.46
C SER A 45 -22.45 42.61 -22.40
N SER A 46 -22.22 42.95 -21.12
CA SER A 46 -22.36 42.04 -19.97
C SER A 46 -23.83 41.86 -19.62
N THR A 47 -24.39 40.73 -19.88
CA THR A 47 -25.63 40.28 -19.19
C THR A 47 -25.22 39.37 -18.04
N SER A 48 -25.47 39.83 -16.83
CA SER A 48 -25.24 39.09 -15.59
C SER A 48 -26.24 37.91 -15.50
N LEU A 49 -25.77 36.69 -15.66
CA LEU A 49 -26.46 35.51 -15.21
C LEU A 49 -26.06 35.23 -13.74
N LYS A 50 -27.04 35.36 -12.85
CA LYS A 50 -26.90 34.91 -11.47
C LYS A 50 -26.53 33.44 -11.44
N ALA A 51 -25.30 33.13 -11.09
CA ALA A 51 -24.88 31.80 -10.73
C ALA A 51 -25.55 31.41 -9.42
N SER A 52 -26.31 30.33 -9.46
CA SER A 52 -26.81 29.65 -8.28
C SER A 52 -25.62 29.17 -7.46
N SER A 53 -25.43 29.75 -6.28
CA SER A 53 -24.39 29.33 -5.35
C SER A 53 -24.74 27.96 -4.80
N THR A 54 -24.11 26.92 -5.33
CA THR A 54 -23.91 25.67 -4.59
C THR A 54 -23.05 26.03 -3.39
N SER A 55 -23.62 25.91 -2.21
CA SER A 55 -22.92 26.14 -0.95
C SER A 55 -21.72 25.23 -0.84
N VAL A 56 -20.53 25.80 -1.08
CA VAL A 56 -19.30 25.27 -0.49
C VAL A 56 -19.54 25.31 1.01
N ILE A 57 -19.65 24.16 1.63
CA ILE A 57 -19.66 24.06 3.09
C ILE A 57 -18.27 24.52 3.54
N SER A 58 -18.16 25.83 3.77
CA SER A 58 -17.16 26.40 4.66
C SER A 58 -17.58 25.93 6.05
N ALA A 59 -17.16 24.74 6.43
CA ALA A 59 -17.22 24.34 7.81
C ALA A 59 -16.25 25.26 8.58
N THR A 60 -16.78 26.39 9.07
CA THR A 60 -16.27 26.95 10.30
C THR A 60 -16.61 25.91 11.38
N SER A 61 -15.77 24.87 11.49
CA SER A 61 -15.79 24.01 12.65
C SER A 61 -15.45 24.92 13.84
N THR A 62 -16.42 25.16 14.70
CA THR A 62 -16.09 25.59 16.07
C THR A 62 -15.13 24.54 16.58
N ALA A 63 -13.88 24.96 16.86
CA ALA A 63 -12.85 24.06 17.35
C ALA A 63 -13.44 23.23 18.50
N SER A 64 -13.37 21.91 18.40
CA SER A 64 -13.82 21.04 19.47
C SER A 64 -13.00 21.35 20.71
N THR A 65 -13.67 21.68 21.80
CA THR A 65 -12.98 21.93 23.09
C THR A 65 -12.61 20.64 23.79
N THR A 66 -13.08 19.49 23.29
CA THR A 66 -12.77 18.18 23.86
C THR A 66 -11.50 17.64 23.20
N PRO A 67 -10.43 17.36 23.98
CA PRO A 67 -9.22 16.77 23.45
C PRO A 67 -9.52 15.43 22.76
N TYR A 68 -8.74 15.10 21.74
CA TYR A 68 -8.82 13.80 21.09
C TYR A 68 -8.51 12.70 22.11
N TRP A 69 -9.31 11.64 22.12
CA TRP A 69 -9.19 10.56 23.13
C TRP A 69 -7.77 9.98 23.23
N LEU A 70 -7.04 9.87 22.10
CA LEU A 70 -5.67 9.36 22.07
C LEU A 70 -4.71 10.26 22.85
N GLU A 71 -4.95 11.57 22.98
CA GLU A 71 -4.13 12.47 23.80
C GLU A 71 -4.33 12.24 25.30
N THR A 72 -5.52 11.82 25.69
CA THR A 72 -5.94 11.81 27.11
C THR A 72 -6.07 10.42 27.72
N ILE A 73 -6.09 9.37 26.90
CA ILE A 73 -6.10 8.01 27.42
C ILE A 73 -4.81 7.73 28.19
N LYS A 74 -4.89 6.91 29.24
CA LYS A 74 -3.70 6.52 29.98
C LYS A 74 -2.83 5.61 29.11
N HIS A 75 -1.66 6.13 28.70
CA HIS A 75 -0.68 5.34 27.94
C HIS A 75 0.08 4.40 28.86
N GLN A 76 -0.17 3.11 28.72
CA GLN A 76 0.45 2.04 29.49
C GLN A 76 1.22 1.08 28.58
N GLY A 77 1.30 1.40 27.30
CA GLY A 77 1.96 0.60 26.30
C GLY A 77 3.43 0.37 26.60
N ILE A 78 3.91 -0.81 26.22
CA ILE A 78 5.32 -1.20 26.37
C ILE A 78 5.84 -1.76 25.05
N SER A 79 7.14 -1.73 24.87
CA SER A 79 7.81 -2.53 23.85
C SER A 79 8.28 -3.83 24.50
N ALA A 80 7.57 -4.93 24.27
CA ALA A 80 7.68 -6.17 25.02
C ALA A 80 9.10 -6.77 25.03
N PHE A 81 9.85 -6.59 23.95
CA PHE A 81 11.19 -7.17 23.78
C PHE A 81 12.31 -6.13 23.78
N ASN A 82 12.01 -4.90 24.18
CA ASN A 82 13.02 -3.87 24.36
C ASN A 82 13.78 -4.09 25.68
N GLN A 83 15.10 -4.01 25.61
CA GLN A 83 15.95 -4.16 26.82
C GLN A 83 15.80 -2.98 27.79
N ASN A 84 15.33 -1.83 27.33
CA ASN A 84 15.06 -0.67 28.17
C ASN A 84 13.61 -0.72 28.68
N SER A 85 13.41 -1.16 29.92
CA SER A 85 12.08 -1.24 30.54
C SER A 85 11.39 0.12 30.73
N SER A 86 12.12 1.23 30.62
CA SER A 86 11.57 2.59 30.69
C SER A 86 11.27 3.18 29.31
N TYR A 87 11.37 2.39 28.24
CA TYR A 87 11.09 2.84 26.88
C TYR A 87 9.64 3.30 26.73
N GLN A 88 9.46 4.53 26.24
CA GLN A 88 8.14 5.13 26.02
C GLN A 88 7.73 4.94 24.56
N VAL A 89 6.58 4.30 24.33
CA VAL A 89 6.00 4.12 23.01
C VAL A 89 5.22 5.37 22.57
N PHE A 90 4.31 5.84 23.40
CA PHE A 90 3.58 7.09 23.15
C PHE A 90 4.39 8.32 23.58
N ARG A 91 4.45 9.33 22.71
CA ARG A 91 5.27 10.53 22.86
C ARG A 91 4.51 11.74 22.36
N ASN A 92 3.97 12.53 23.28
CA ASN A 92 3.43 13.83 22.97
C ASN A 92 4.58 14.81 22.77
N VAL A 93 4.67 15.48 21.62
CA VAL A 93 5.78 16.41 21.32
C VAL A 93 5.90 17.55 22.33
N LYS A 94 4.78 17.93 23.00
CA LYS A 94 4.78 18.96 24.05
C LYS A 94 5.49 18.50 25.31
N ASP A 95 5.48 17.20 25.63
CA ASP A 95 6.22 16.65 26.76
C ASP A 95 7.75 16.72 26.55
N PHE A 96 8.17 16.83 25.29
CA PHE A 96 9.57 17.03 24.88
C PHE A 96 9.94 18.51 24.70
N GLY A 97 9.02 19.44 25.01
CA GLY A 97 9.24 20.87 25.02
C GLY A 97 8.69 21.67 23.85
N ALA A 98 8.07 21.00 22.84
CA ALA A 98 7.42 21.70 21.73
C ALA A 98 6.28 22.60 22.23
N LYS A 99 6.16 23.81 21.67
CA LYS A 99 5.15 24.80 22.05
C LYS A 99 3.92 24.72 21.14
N GLY A 100 4.12 24.58 19.85
CA GLY A 100 3.03 24.62 18.88
C GLY A 100 2.33 25.96 18.84
N ASP A 101 3.04 27.07 19.13
CA ASP A 101 2.52 28.43 19.26
C ASP A 101 2.68 29.24 17.96
N GLY A 102 3.30 28.68 16.92
CA GLY A 102 3.58 29.33 15.65
C GLY A 102 4.70 30.38 15.69
N VAL A 103 5.43 30.47 16.79
CA VAL A 103 6.52 31.44 17.03
C VAL A 103 7.81 30.74 17.43
N THR A 104 7.73 29.78 18.35
CA THR A 104 8.87 29.02 18.85
C THR A 104 9.33 28.00 17.80
N ASP A 105 10.65 27.87 17.63
CA ASP A 105 11.23 26.77 16.82
C ASP A 105 11.11 25.46 17.60
N ASP A 106 10.24 24.60 17.15
CA ASP A 106 9.93 23.33 17.81
C ASP A 106 10.78 22.15 17.28
N THR A 107 11.70 22.39 16.35
CA THR A 107 12.48 21.34 15.66
C THR A 107 13.15 20.38 16.62
N ALA A 108 13.91 20.93 17.59
CA ALA A 108 14.68 20.12 18.53
C ALA A 108 13.78 19.28 19.44
N ALA A 109 12.67 19.86 19.90
CA ALA A 109 11.69 19.15 20.75
C ALA A 109 11.01 17.99 19.99
N ILE A 110 10.59 18.24 18.75
CA ILE A 110 9.98 17.20 17.89
C ILE A 110 11.00 16.10 17.58
N GLN A 111 12.24 16.48 17.20
CA GLN A 111 13.28 15.49 16.90
C GLN A 111 13.65 14.65 18.14
N ASN A 112 13.64 15.26 19.34
CA ASN A 112 13.84 14.52 20.58
C ASN A 112 12.71 13.52 20.83
N ALA A 113 11.45 13.87 20.55
CA ALA A 113 10.34 12.93 20.63
C ALA A 113 10.51 11.77 19.64
N MET A 114 11.04 12.03 18.43
CA MET A 114 11.33 11.00 17.44
C MET A 114 12.46 10.05 17.90
N SER A 115 13.55 10.58 18.45
CA SER A 115 14.80 9.84 18.63
C SER A 115 14.98 9.22 20.02
N ALA A 116 14.29 9.70 21.05
CA ALA A 116 14.49 9.25 22.41
C ALA A 116 14.41 7.72 22.58
N GLY A 117 15.27 7.16 23.44
CA GLY A 117 15.24 5.75 23.82
C GLY A 117 16.02 4.81 22.88
N GLY A 118 16.98 5.30 22.10
CA GLY A 118 17.87 4.47 21.28
C GLY A 118 17.16 3.82 20.09
N ARG A 119 16.29 4.59 19.41
CA ARG A 119 15.52 4.12 18.27
C ARG A 119 16.35 3.92 17.01
N CYS A 120 15.85 3.07 16.12
CA CYS A 120 16.45 2.78 14.83
C CYS A 120 16.33 3.99 13.88
N ALA A 121 17.43 4.73 13.71
CA ALA A 121 17.53 5.88 12.82
C ALA A 121 18.08 5.50 11.44
N PRO A 122 17.78 6.28 10.38
CA PRO A 122 18.36 6.04 9.06
C PRO A 122 19.90 5.96 9.12
N GLY A 123 20.44 4.85 8.59
CA GLY A 123 21.88 4.58 8.55
C GLY A 123 22.52 4.12 9.86
N THR A 124 21.76 3.92 10.94
CA THR A 124 22.25 3.34 12.21
C THR A 124 21.86 1.88 12.40
N CYS A 125 20.83 1.44 11.68
CA CYS A 125 20.28 0.09 11.69
C CYS A 125 19.52 -0.15 10.39
N ALA A 126 19.26 -1.39 10.05
CA ALA A 126 18.49 -1.74 8.86
C ALA A 126 16.96 -1.77 9.14
N GLY A 127 16.56 -2.13 10.34
CA GLY A 127 15.19 -2.19 10.82
C GLY A 127 15.13 -2.48 12.30
N SER A 128 13.98 -2.36 12.94
CA SER A 128 13.75 -2.84 14.31
C SER A 128 12.26 -2.90 14.65
N THR A 129 11.83 -3.99 15.27
CA THR A 129 10.50 -4.13 15.84
C THR A 129 10.46 -3.79 17.33
N THR A 130 11.62 -3.60 17.97
CA THR A 130 11.74 -3.41 19.42
C THR A 130 11.69 -1.96 19.87
N THR A 131 11.62 -1.01 18.91
CA THR A 131 11.55 0.43 19.22
C THR A 131 10.38 1.14 18.52
N PRO A 132 9.13 0.60 18.60
CA PRO A 132 7.96 1.23 18.00
C PRO A 132 7.64 2.56 18.72
N ALA A 133 7.10 3.54 17.99
CA ALA A 133 6.65 4.78 18.61
C ALA A 133 5.43 5.38 17.93
N ILE A 134 4.58 6.01 18.74
CA ILE A 134 3.66 7.06 18.30
C ILE A 134 4.24 8.41 18.70
N VAL A 135 4.44 9.28 17.72
CA VAL A 135 4.79 10.68 17.96
C VAL A 135 3.53 11.50 17.72
N TYR A 136 2.94 11.99 18.81
CA TYR A 136 1.64 12.66 18.79
C TYR A 136 1.80 14.18 18.80
N PHE A 137 1.06 14.82 17.92
CA PHE A 137 0.99 16.27 17.79
C PHE A 137 -0.38 16.80 18.27
N PRO A 138 -0.49 17.41 19.46
CA PRO A 138 -1.66 18.18 19.82
C PRO A 138 -1.93 19.33 18.85
N ALA A 139 -3.15 19.86 18.87
CA ALA A 139 -3.49 21.06 18.11
C ALA A 139 -2.49 22.19 18.37
N GLY A 140 -2.05 22.84 17.28
CA GLY A 140 -1.05 23.91 17.33
C GLY A 140 -0.40 24.15 15.97
N THR A 141 0.47 25.17 15.90
CA THR A 141 1.33 25.45 14.74
C THR A 141 2.78 25.29 15.17
N TYR A 142 3.46 24.31 14.64
CA TYR A 142 4.83 23.94 14.98
C TYR A 142 5.78 24.46 13.90
N LEU A 143 6.65 25.43 14.28
CA LEU A 143 7.69 25.92 13.40
C LEU A 143 8.87 24.94 13.36
N ILE A 144 9.40 24.69 12.17
CA ILE A 144 10.46 23.74 11.90
C ILE A 144 11.57 24.43 11.11
N SER A 145 12.77 24.46 11.64
CA SER A 145 13.94 25.08 11.00
C SER A 145 14.85 24.11 10.24
N THR A 146 14.78 22.82 10.57
CA THR A 146 15.49 21.75 9.83
C THR A 146 14.59 20.53 9.71
N ALA A 147 14.87 19.65 8.73
CA ALA A 147 14.08 18.44 8.52
C ALA A 147 13.94 17.59 9.78
N ILE A 148 12.71 17.17 10.07
CA ILE A 148 12.43 16.15 11.10
C ILE A 148 12.68 14.78 10.50
N ILE A 149 13.67 14.08 11.04
CA ILE A 149 14.05 12.75 10.56
C ILE A 149 13.12 11.71 11.14
N ASN A 150 12.43 10.99 10.27
CA ASN A 150 11.54 9.90 10.68
C ASN A 150 12.34 8.61 10.91
N TYR A 151 12.05 7.94 12.02
CA TYR A 151 12.72 6.71 12.43
C TYR A 151 11.91 5.49 12.03
N TYR A 152 12.54 4.32 12.05
CA TYR A 152 11.86 3.07 11.74
C TYR A 152 10.68 2.83 12.70
N TYR A 153 9.60 2.21 12.23
CA TYR A 153 8.44 1.84 13.04
C TYR A 153 7.81 3.02 13.80
N THR A 154 7.52 4.11 13.09
CA THR A 154 6.94 5.32 13.67
C THR A 154 5.55 5.62 13.12
N GLN A 155 4.59 5.85 13.99
CA GLN A 155 3.32 6.49 13.67
C GLN A 155 3.37 7.97 14.10
N ILE A 156 3.22 8.89 13.15
CA ILE A 156 3.08 10.32 13.41
C ILE A 156 1.60 10.66 13.34
N ILE A 157 1.02 11.08 14.46
CA ILE A 157 -0.44 11.26 14.57
C ILE A 157 -0.74 12.64 15.13
N GLY A 158 -1.54 13.42 14.39
CA GLY A 158 -2.09 14.67 14.87
C GLY A 158 -3.50 14.54 15.45
N ASP A 159 -3.98 15.60 16.14
CA ASP A 159 -5.37 15.70 16.57
C ASP A 159 -6.31 15.82 15.36
N PRO A 160 -7.21 14.84 15.10
CA PRO A 160 -8.12 14.89 13.97
C PRO A 160 -9.23 15.93 14.09
N ASN A 161 -9.50 16.44 15.31
CA ASN A 161 -10.50 17.46 15.54
C ASN A 161 -9.97 18.88 15.24
N ASN A 162 -8.65 19.07 15.44
CA ASN A 162 -7.97 20.33 15.19
C ASN A 162 -6.57 20.00 14.62
N LEU A 163 -6.50 19.79 13.32
CA LEU A 163 -5.27 19.33 12.65
C LEU A 163 -4.08 20.24 13.00
N PRO A 164 -3.01 19.71 13.62
CA PRO A 164 -1.78 20.47 13.86
C PRO A 164 -1.10 20.84 12.55
N VAL A 165 -0.47 22.03 12.54
CA VAL A 165 0.20 22.60 11.38
C VAL A 165 1.71 22.47 11.56
N LEU A 166 2.39 21.84 10.61
CA LEU A 166 3.84 21.87 10.47
C LEU A 166 4.22 22.96 9.47
N LYS A 167 5.06 23.90 9.88
CA LYS A 167 5.40 25.06 9.08
C LYS A 167 6.91 25.32 9.10
N PRO A 168 7.58 25.50 7.93
CA PRO A 168 9.00 25.82 7.90
C PRO A 168 9.25 27.25 8.37
N THR A 169 10.37 27.46 9.02
CA THR A 169 10.93 28.82 9.21
C THR A 169 11.43 29.38 7.88
N GLN A 170 11.62 30.69 7.77
CA GLN A 170 12.11 31.35 6.55
C GLN A 170 13.49 30.81 6.09
N ASN A 171 14.31 30.35 7.03
CA ASN A 171 15.64 29.84 6.78
C ASN A 171 15.70 28.30 6.93
N PHE A 172 14.60 27.63 6.63
CA PHE A 172 14.52 26.17 6.73
C PHE A 172 15.64 25.50 5.92
N ALA A 173 16.31 24.51 6.53
CA ALA A 173 17.33 23.69 5.89
C ALA A 173 16.92 22.20 5.91
N GLY A 174 16.86 21.58 4.74
CA GLY A 174 16.53 20.17 4.59
C GLY A 174 15.80 19.89 3.31
N PHE A 175 15.63 18.61 2.98
CA PHE A 175 14.92 18.18 1.77
C PHE A 175 13.40 18.28 1.95
N GLY A 176 12.85 17.78 3.04
CA GLY A 176 11.43 17.84 3.40
C GLY A 176 11.20 18.26 4.84
N LEU A 177 10.00 18.78 5.19
CA LEU A 177 9.68 19.07 6.58
C LEU A 177 9.76 17.82 7.46
N ILE A 178 9.24 16.70 6.94
CA ILE A 178 9.52 15.37 7.45
C ILE A 178 10.31 14.64 6.37
N ASP A 179 11.46 14.11 6.75
CA ASP A 179 12.32 13.31 5.91
C ASP A 179 12.20 11.84 6.33
N GLY A 180 11.55 11.06 5.48
CA GLY A 180 11.27 9.64 5.71
C GLY A 180 12.52 8.77 5.65
N ASP A 181 13.49 9.14 4.80
CA ASP A 181 14.78 8.47 4.70
C ASP A 181 15.83 9.37 4.08
N GLN A 182 16.79 9.78 4.88
CA GLN A 182 17.84 10.69 4.46
C GLN A 182 18.75 10.07 3.40
N TYR A 183 19.19 10.88 2.44
CA TYR A 183 20.27 10.50 1.55
C TYR A 183 21.60 10.36 2.29
N GLY A 184 22.40 9.38 1.88
CA GLY A 184 23.78 9.15 2.27
C GLY A 184 24.69 9.08 1.05
N GLY A 185 25.94 8.72 1.25
CA GLY A 185 26.93 8.62 0.15
C GLY A 185 26.57 7.59 -0.93
N ASN A 186 25.70 6.63 -0.63
CA ASN A 186 25.30 5.53 -1.52
C ASN A 186 23.80 5.52 -1.83
N GLY A 187 23.08 6.62 -1.69
CA GLY A 187 21.63 6.72 -1.85
C GLY A 187 20.89 6.86 -0.51
N LEU A 188 19.70 6.32 -0.39
CA LEU A 188 18.91 6.32 0.84
C LEU A 188 19.60 5.52 1.94
N LYS A 189 19.46 5.95 3.19
CA LYS A 189 20.12 5.33 4.35
C LYS A 189 19.45 4.07 4.84
N PHE A 190 18.12 3.96 4.69
CA PHE A 190 17.42 2.68 4.75
C PHE A 190 17.35 2.06 3.36
N ALA A 191 17.17 0.75 3.27
CA ALA A 191 16.66 0.14 2.04
C ALA A 191 15.17 0.46 1.96
N ALA A 192 14.75 1.29 0.99
CA ALA A 192 13.37 1.77 0.90
C ALA A 192 12.34 0.63 0.83
N THR A 193 12.70 -0.49 0.20
CA THR A 193 11.89 -1.72 0.13
C THR A 193 11.80 -2.49 1.45
N ASN A 194 12.44 -2.03 2.52
CA ASN A 194 12.39 -2.61 3.87
C ASN A 194 11.87 -1.63 4.93
N VAL A 195 11.29 -0.51 4.51
CA VAL A 195 10.77 0.52 5.42
C VAL A 195 9.31 0.25 5.73
N PHE A 196 9.04 -0.59 6.72
CA PHE A 196 7.71 -1.05 7.13
C PHE A 196 7.17 -0.32 8.36
N TYR A 197 5.86 -0.48 8.64
CA TYR A 197 5.17 -0.07 9.87
C TYR A 197 5.31 1.41 10.19
N ARG A 198 5.16 2.25 9.17
CA ARG A 198 5.13 3.71 9.30
C ARG A 198 3.76 4.26 8.94
N GLN A 199 3.37 5.33 9.65
CA GLN A 199 2.11 5.98 9.39
C GLN A 199 2.22 7.49 9.66
N ILE A 200 1.61 8.32 8.80
CA ILE A 200 1.39 9.74 9.10
C ILE A 200 -0.07 10.05 8.89
N ARG A 201 -0.72 10.63 9.90
CA ARG A 201 -2.12 11.04 9.78
C ARG A 201 -2.46 12.31 10.56
N ASN A 202 -3.47 13.01 10.07
CA ASN A 202 -4.05 14.19 10.72
C ASN A 202 -3.08 15.36 10.87
N LEU A 203 -2.38 15.74 9.81
CA LEU A 203 -1.44 16.88 9.80
C LEU A 203 -1.75 17.83 8.65
N ILE A 204 -1.41 19.09 8.86
CA ILE A 204 -1.31 20.12 7.83
C ILE A 204 0.15 20.45 7.62
N PHE A 205 0.66 20.30 6.39
CA PHE A 205 1.96 20.78 5.97
C PHE A 205 1.78 22.10 5.24
N ASP A 206 2.28 23.22 5.82
CA ASP A 206 2.06 24.56 5.28
C ASP A 206 3.38 25.20 4.82
N LEU A 207 3.64 25.12 3.51
CA LEU A 207 4.81 25.72 2.85
C LEU A 207 4.55 27.15 2.36
N THR A 208 3.36 27.69 2.52
CA THR A 208 2.98 28.97 1.92
C THR A 208 3.79 30.17 2.42
N GLY A 209 4.44 30.05 3.57
CA GLY A 209 5.34 31.05 4.11
C GLY A 209 6.72 31.13 3.46
N ILE A 210 7.08 30.16 2.60
CA ILE A 210 8.37 30.09 1.90
C ILE A 210 8.20 30.65 0.49
N PRO A 211 9.20 31.37 -0.07
CA PRO A 211 9.11 31.88 -1.44
C PRO A 211 8.77 30.77 -2.46
N PRO A 212 7.89 31.01 -3.42
CA PRO A 212 7.46 30.00 -4.38
C PRO A 212 8.62 29.43 -5.22
N SER A 213 9.66 30.19 -5.47
CA SER A 213 10.86 29.74 -6.19
C SER A 213 11.75 28.76 -5.40
N ASN A 214 11.49 28.58 -4.10
CA ASN A 214 12.17 27.60 -3.28
C ASN A 214 11.51 26.22 -3.48
N GLY A 215 12.25 25.26 -3.97
CA GLY A 215 11.78 23.90 -4.31
C GLY A 215 11.59 22.98 -3.08
N LEU A 216 11.10 23.52 -1.97
CA LEU A 216 10.90 22.75 -0.75
C LEU A 216 9.83 21.66 -0.93
N THR A 217 10.12 20.48 -0.39
CA THR A 217 9.19 19.33 -0.28
C THR A 217 8.52 19.34 1.11
N ALA A 218 7.22 19.06 1.18
CA ALA A 218 6.56 18.93 2.47
C ALA A 218 6.90 17.60 3.15
N LEU A 219 6.82 16.50 2.41
CA LEU A 219 7.07 15.15 2.93
C LEU A 219 7.91 14.33 1.95
N HIS A 220 9.05 13.84 2.40
CA HIS A 220 9.85 12.82 1.74
C HIS A 220 9.46 11.46 2.29
N TRP A 221 9.01 10.51 1.41
CA TRP A 221 8.34 9.30 1.87
C TRP A 221 8.75 8.03 1.12
N PRO A 222 10.04 7.68 1.02
CA PRO A 222 10.46 6.36 0.56
C PRO A 222 9.94 5.30 1.54
N THR A 223 9.22 4.29 1.02
CA THR A 223 8.46 3.42 1.90
C THR A 223 8.07 2.09 1.25
N ALA A 224 7.68 1.12 2.08
CA ALA A 224 7.29 -0.21 1.69
C ALA A 224 5.91 -0.59 2.28
N GLN A 225 5.59 -1.88 2.31
CA GLN A 225 4.33 -2.42 2.81
C GLN A 225 4.04 -2.03 4.27
N ALA A 226 2.79 -2.14 4.69
CA ALA A 226 2.31 -1.75 6.03
C ALA A 226 2.61 -0.28 6.38
N THR A 227 2.58 0.59 5.38
CA THR A 227 2.73 2.03 5.58
C THR A 227 1.53 2.78 5.04
N SER A 228 1.18 3.91 5.66
CA SER A 228 0.03 4.71 5.21
C SER A 228 0.17 6.20 5.48
N LEU A 229 -0.41 7.00 4.56
CA LEU A 229 -0.66 8.42 4.73
C LEU A 229 -2.17 8.66 4.70
N GLN A 230 -2.72 9.30 5.74
CA GLN A 230 -4.17 9.44 5.87
C GLN A 230 -4.57 10.80 6.45
N ASN A 231 -5.65 11.40 5.89
CA ASN A 231 -6.23 12.63 6.43
C ASN A 231 -5.20 13.74 6.65
N CYS A 232 -4.36 14.04 5.65
CA CYS A 232 -3.38 15.13 5.69
C CYS A 232 -3.69 16.17 4.62
N VAL A 233 -3.27 17.41 4.90
CA VAL A 233 -3.43 18.55 4.01
C VAL A 233 -2.07 19.16 3.70
N PHE A 234 -1.79 19.37 2.41
CA PHE A 234 -0.54 19.96 1.92
C PHE A 234 -0.85 21.32 1.29
N LYS A 235 -0.28 22.39 1.84
CA LYS A 235 -0.47 23.76 1.36
C LYS A 235 0.84 24.28 0.80
N MET A 236 0.88 24.50 -0.49
CA MET A 236 2.00 25.06 -1.23
C MET A 236 1.57 26.38 -1.89
N ASN A 237 2.53 27.17 -2.35
CA ASN A 237 2.23 28.33 -3.15
C ASN A 237 1.65 27.92 -4.52
N ASP A 238 0.65 28.66 -4.99
CA ASP A 238 0.07 28.55 -6.35
C ASP A 238 0.48 29.71 -7.28
N SER A 239 1.45 30.53 -6.84
CA SER A 239 1.98 31.64 -7.63
C SER A 239 2.74 31.14 -8.88
N PRO A 240 2.71 31.88 -9.99
CA PRO A 240 3.47 31.50 -11.19
C PRO A 240 4.95 31.26 -10.89
N GLY A 241 5.48 30.15 -11.37
CA GLY A 241 6.88 29.78 -11.17
C GLY A 241 7.17 29.05 -9.86
N THR A 242 6.13 28.66 -9.11
CA THR A 242 6.30 27.82 -7.92
C THR A 242 7.10 26.55 -8.21
N GLN A 243 8.01 26.19 -7.30
CA GLN A 243 8.83 24.96 -7.35
C GLN A 243 8.53 24.01 -6.20
N GLN A 244 7.61 24.38 -5.30
CA GLN A 244 7.26 23.60 -4.12
C GLN A 244 6.52 22.32 -4.51
N GLN A 245 6.69 21.27 -3.72
CA GLN A 245 6.00 19.99 -3.91
C GLN A 245 5.50 19.43 -2.58
N GLY A 246 4.39 18.68 -2.65
CA GLY A 246 3.75 18.13 -1.45
C GLY A 246 4.47 16.87 -0.98
N ILE A 247 4.37 15.77 -1.71
CA ILE A 247 5.01 14.50 -1.36
C ILE A 247 6.03 14.13 -2.43
N PHE A 248 7.16 13.59 -2.00
CA PHE A 248 8.17 12.99 -2.87
C PHE A 248 8.45 11.56 -2.43
N ILE A 249 8.25 10.61 -3.34
CA ILE A 249 8.62 9.20 -3.21
C ILE A 249 9.45 8.86 -4.43
N GLU A 250 10.68 8.41 -4.24
CA GLU A 250 11.55 7.98 -5.34
C GLU A 250 11.88 6.50 -5.33
N ASP A 251 11.54 5.80 -4.22
CA ASP A 251 11.85 4.39 -4.07
C ASP A 251 10.90 3.70 -3.09
N GLY A 252 10.78 2.38 -3.17
CA GLY A 252 10.02 1.56 -2.26
C GLY A 252 9.32 0.37 -2.90
N SER A 253 8.62 -0.41 -2.07
CA SER A 253 7.93 -1.64 -2.51
C SER A 253 6.47 -1.68 -2.07
N GLY A 254 5.79 -0.56 -2.11
CA GLY A 254 4.36 -0.46 -1.79
C GLY A 254 4.04 0.63 -0.79
N GLY A 255 2.77 0.68 -0.41
CA GLY A 255 2.21 1.64 0.52
C GLY A 255 0.77 1.99 0.19
N PHE A 256 0.20 2.83 1.01
CA PHE A 256 -1.20 3.23 0.91
C PHE A 256 -1.37 4.73 1.20
N MET A 257 -2.23 5.41 0.43
CA MET A 257 -2.62 6.79 0.71
C MET A 257 -4.13 6.96 0.62
N SER A 258 -4.70 7.70 1.57
CA SER A 258 -6.11 8.06 1.48
C SER A 258 -6.43 9.40 2.14
N ASP A 259 -7.51 10.02 1.61
CA ASP A 259 -8.09 11.22 2.22
C ASP A 259 -7.08 12.37 2.35
N LEU A 260 -6.27 12.62 1.30
CA LEU A 260 -5.28 13.70 1.25
C LEU A 260 -5.77 14.87 0.39
N VAL A 261 -5.43 16.09 0.79
CA VAL A 261 -5.79 17.32 0.07
C VAL A 261 -4.54 18.16 -0.20
N PHE A 262 -4.39 18.59 -1.45
CA PHE A 262 -3.23 19.35 -1.92
C PHE A 262 -3.68 20.69 -2.50
N TYR A 263 -3.03 21.78 -2.11
CA TYR A 263 -3.25 23.13 -2.61
C TYR A 263 -1.96 23.68 -3.21
N GLY A 264 -1.99 24.13 -4.45
CA GLY A 264 -0.85 24.76 -5.14
C GLY A 264 0.28 23.78 -5.45
N GLY A 265 1.47 24.31 -5.58
CA GLY A 265 2.72 23.59 -5.87
C GLY A 265 3.03 23.43 -7.36
N LYS A 266 4.32 23.23 -7.66
CA LYS A 266 4.76 22.72 -8.96
C LYS A 266 4.19 21.32 -9.17
N ASN A 267 4.40 20.46 -8.18
CA ASN A 267 3.83 19.12 -8.12
C ASN A 267 3.05 18.95 -6.81
N GLY A 268 1.81 18.47 -6.90
CA GLY A 268 1.10 18.02 -5.71
C GLY A 268 1.86 16.84 -5.08
N VAL A 269 2.22 15.87 -5.92
CA VAL A 269 3.03 14.71 -5.54
C VAL A 269 3.98 14.32 -6.68
N VAL A 270 5.14 13.75 -6.33
CA VAL A 270 6.09 13.10 -7.24
C VAL A 270 6.25 11.65 -6.78
N PHE A 271 6.02 10.71 -7.68
CA PHE A 271 5.94 9.30 -7.34
C PHE A 271 6.93 8.43 -8.12
N GLY A 272 7.71 7.64 -7.38
CA GLY A 272 8.53 6.54 -7.84
C GLY A 272 8.51 5.41 -6.83
N ASN A 273 7.81 4.29 -7.15
CA ASN A 273 7.69 3.12 -6.27
C ASN A 273 7.26 1.92 -7.11
N GLN A 274 7.51 0.71 -6.63
CA GLN A 274 7.11 -0.50 -7.34
C GLN A 274 5.59 -0.56 -7.54
N GLN A 275 4.81 -0.41 -6.48
CA GLN A 275 3.35 -0.42 -6.54
C GLN A 275 2.74 0.40 -5.40
N PHE A 276 1.58 0.98 -5.65
CA PHE A 276 0.92 1.79 -4.63
C PHE A 276 -0.59 1.85 -4.82
N THR A 277 -1.32 1.85 -3.72
CA THR A 277 -2.78 2.05 -3.73
C THR A 277 -3.13 3.41 -3.18
N VAL A 278 -3.96 4.13 -3.95
CA VAL A 278 -4.38 5.50 -3.62
C VAL A 278 -5.89 5.60 -3.66
N ARG A 279 -6.47 6.18 -2.60
CA ARG A 279 -7.90 6.41 -2.50
C ARG A 279 -8.21 7.83 -2.05
N ASN A 280 -9.14 8.51 -2.76
CA ASN A 280 -9.68 9.81 -2.35
C ASN A 280 -8.63 10.90 -2.12
N LEU A 281 -7.86 11.25 -3.16
CA LEU A 281 -6.97 12.41 -3.17
C LEU A 281 -7.62 13.57 -3.89
N THR A 282 -7.45 14.78 -3.34
CA THR A 282 -7.98 16.02 -3.93
C THR A 282 -6.86 17.03 -4.18
N PHE A 283 -6.78 17.56 -5.38
CA PHE A 283 -5.79 18.55 -5.80
C PHE A 283 -6.45 19.83 -6.26
N TYR A 284 -5.90 20.97 -5.87
CA TYR A 284 -6.32 22.31 -6.29
C TYR A 284 -5.12 23.14 -6.71
N ASN A 285 -5.19 23.74 -7.90
CA ASN A 285 -4.25 24.77 -8.40
C ASN A 285 -2.79 24.31 -8.52
N ALA A 286 -2.49 23.04 -8.56
CA ALA A 286 -1.13 22.56 -8.83
C ALA A 286 -0.77 22.75 -10.32
N VAL A 287 0.51 22.95 -10.64
CA VAL A 287 0.94 22.90 -12.04
C VAL A 287 0.76 21.47 -12.54
N THR A 288 1.33 20.49 -11.88
CA THR A 288 1.06 19.06 -12.09
C THR A 288 0.53 18.46 -10.79
N ALA A 289 -0.66 17.85 -10.83
CA ALA A 289 -1.19 17.25 -9.61
C ALA A 289 -0.39 16.01 -9.18
N ILE A 290 -0.09 15.12 -10.13
CA ILE A 290 0.64 13.87 -9.91
C ILE A 290 1.71 13.72 -11.00
N ASP A 291 2.97 13.56 -10.60
CA ASP A 291 4.12 13.39 -11.49
C ASP A 291 4.76 12.01 -11.19
N HIS A 292 4.63 11.05 -12.12
CA HIS A 292 5.26 9.75 -12.04
C HIS A 292 6.65 9.78 -12.64
N ILE A 293 7.68 9.56 -11.83
CA ILE A 293 9.07 9.41 -12.28
C ILE A 293 9.41 7.98 -12.68
N TRP A 294 8.81 7.00 -12.00
CA TRP A 294 8.80 5.59 -12.37
C TRP A 294 7.75 4.83 -11.56
N ASP A 295 7.24 3.74 -12.06
CA ASP A 295 6.45 2.77 -11.31
C ASP A 295 6.41 1.40 -12.01
N TRP A 296 5.87 0.41 -11.27
CA TRP A 296 5.43 -0.86 -11.83
C TRP A 296 3.92 -0.86 -11.98
N SER A 297 3.20 -0.49 -10.90
CA SER A 297 1.75 -0.45 -10.91
C SER A 297 1.20 0.56 -9.90
N TRP A 298 0.28 1.39 -10.37
CA TRP A 298 -0.37 2.39 -9.52
C TRP A 298 -1.87 2.41 -9.70
N THR A 299 -2.63 2.26 -8.61
CA THR A 299 -4.10 2.31 -8.68
C THR A 299 -4.63 3.53 -7.94
N TYR A 300 -5.37 4.36 -8.67
CA TYR A 300 -6.06 5.55 -8.18
C TYR A 300 -7.56 5.33 -8.16
N GLN A 301 -8.17 5.39 -6.98
CA GLN A 301 -9.62 5.36 -6.81
C GLN A 301 -10.12 6.68 -6.24
N GLY A 302 -10.97 7.40 -7.00
CA GLY A 302 -11.63 8.58 -6.47
C GLY A 302 -10.75 9.83 -6.40
N LEU A 303 -9.92 10.07 -7.42
CA LEU A 303 -9.20 11.35 -7.55
C LEU A 303 -10.17 12.50 -7.83
N SER A 304 -9.87 13.67 -7.28
CA SER A 304 -10.50 14.95 -7.61
C SER A 304 -9.42 15.96 -7.95
N VAL A 305 -9.21 16.25 -9.24
CA VAL A 305 -8.19 17.17 -9.72
C VAL A 305 -8.87 18.43 -10.23
N ASN A 306 -8.55 19.59 -9.62
CA ASN A 306 -9.25 20.83 -9.87
C ASN A 306 -8.29 21.96 -10.22
N ASN A 307 -8.52 22.60 -11.37
CA ASN A 307 -7.79 23.79 -11.80
C ASN A 307 -6.26 23.57 -11.87
N CYS A 308 -5.83 22.40 -12.34
CA CYS A 308 -4.43 22.05 -12.56
C CYS A 308 -4.06 22.16 -14.06
N SER A 309 -2.80 22.41 -14.37
CA SER A 309 -2.38 22.39 -15.79
C SER A 309 -2.34 20.96 -16.32
N VAL A 310 -1.76 20.03 -15.53
CA VAL A 310 -1.71 18.59 -15.81
C VAL A 310 -2.25 17.82 -14.61
N GLY A 311 -3.10 16.84 -14.86
CA GLY A 311 -3.62 15.96 -13.81
C GLY A 311 -2.61 14.90 -13.43
N ILE A 312 -2.34 13.96 -14.31
CA ILE A 312 -1.31 12.91 -14.10
C ILE A 312 -0.31 13.01 -15.25
N ASP A 313 0.96 13.20 -14.91
CA ASP A 313 2.07 13.06 -15.84
C ASP A 313 2.73 11.70 -15.63
N MET A 314 2.63 10.82 -16.63
CA MET A 314 3.27 9.51 -16.68
C MET A 314 4.19 9.40 -17.91
N SER A 315 4.77 10.52 -18.33
CA SER A 315 5.60 10.60 -19.54
C SER A 315 7.11 10.41 -19.29
N ALA A 316 7.51 10.12 -18.08
CA ALA A 316 8.91 9.94 -17.70
C ALA A 316 9.63 8.90 -18.57
N GLY A 317 10.89 9.21 -18.95
CA GLY A 317 11.71 8.37 -19.82
C GLY A 317 11.40 8.53 -21.32
N GLY A 318 10.28 9.15 -21.69
CA GLY A 318 9.88 9.34 -23.09
C GLY A 318 9.50 8.04 -23.80
N THR A 319 9.34 8.05 -25.12
CA THR A 319 8.84 6.91 -25.91
C THR A 319 9.78 5.72 -26.02
N THR A 320 11.07 5.90 -25.77
CA THR A 320 12.11 4.86 -25.99
C THR A 320 12.71 4.33 -24.69
N GLY A 321 12.34 4.89 -23.56
CA GLY A 321 12.85 4.52 -22.26
C GLY A 321 11.82 4.75 -21.15
N GLN A 322 10.53 4.45 -21.44
CA GLN A 322 9.45 4.66 -20.48
C GLN A 322 9.80 4.04 -19.14
N SER A 323 9.61 4.81 -18.09
CA SER A 323 9.85 4.40 -16.71
C SER A 323 8.56 4.22 -15.91
N THR A 324 7.43 4.72 -16.39
CA THR A 324 6.11 4.44 -15.84
C THR A 324 5.59 3.12 -16.42
N GLY A 325 5.32 2.14 -15.57
CA GLY A 325 4.87 0.82 -15.98
C GLY A 325 3.39 0.77 -16.29
N SER A 326 2.55 0.95 -15.27
CA SER A 326 1.09 0.90 -15.45
C SER A 326 0.30 1.74 -14.44
N VAL A 327 -0.77 2.39 -14.92
CA VAL A 327 -1.63 3.26 -14.12
C VAL A 327 -3.10 2.96 -14.36
N THR A 328 -3.83 2.61 -13.30
CA THR A 328 -5.30 2.46 -13.31
C THR A 328 -5.96 3.63 -12.58
N VAL A 329 -6.90 4.33 -13.24
CA VAL A 329 -7.66 5.46 -12.67
C VAL A 329 -9.15 5.16 -12.75
N ILE A 330 -9.80 5.06 -11.57
CA ILE A 330 -11.23 4.74 -11.49
C ILE A 330 -12.01 5.74 -10.64
N ASP A 331 -13.30 5.92 -10.98
CA ASP A 331 -14.26 6.70 -10.19
C ASP A 331 -13.83 8.15 -9.91
N SER A 332 -13.03 8.73 -10.79
CA SER A 332 -12.27 9.98 -10.61
C SER A 332 -12.87 11.16 -11.40
N THR A 333 -12.46 12.38 -11.05
CA THR A 333 -12.96 13.60 -11.70
C THR A 333 -11.82 14.58 -11.96
N PHE A 334 -11.76 15.15 -13.16
CA PHE A 334 -10.87 16.24 -13.54
C PHE A 334 -11.73 17.45 -13.92
N THR A 335 -11.54 18.56 -13.23
CA THR A 335 -12.33 19.80 -13.40
C THR A 335 -11.40 20.96 -13.74
N ASN A 336 -11.67 21.70 -14.80
CA ASN A 336 -10.88 22.84 -15.26
C ASN A 336 -9.37 22.50 -15.38
N THR A 337 -9.05 21.27 -15.77
CA THR A 337 -7.68 20.77 -15.88
C THR A 337 -7.27 20.76 -17.35
N GLY A 338 -6.11 21.34 -17.68
CA GLY A 338 -5.68 21.47 -19.08
C GLY A 338 -5.53 20.13 -19.80
N ILE A 339 -4.81 19.20 -19.18
CA ILE A 339 -4.59 17.83 -19.63
C ILE A 339 -4.88 16.91 -18.45
N ALA A 340 -5.81 15.96 -18.60
CA ALA A 340 -6.07 15.02 -17.51
C ALA A 340 -4.92 14.02 -17.33
N ILE A 341 -4.46 13.39 -18.44
CA ILE A 341 -3.33 12.46 -18.45
C ILE A 341 -2.34 12.84 -19.54
N LEU A 342 -1.07 12.95 -19.17
CA LEU A 342 0.05 13.09 -20.08
C LEU A 342 0.85 11.78 -20.10
N THR A 343 1.04 11.16 -21.27
CA THR A 343 1.74 9.89 -21.43
C THR A 343 2.83 9.96 -22.50
N ALA A 344 3.86 9.14 -22.37
CA ALA A 344 4.88 8.91 -23.40
C ALA A 344 4.53 7.75 -24.35
N HIS A 345 3.44 6.99 -24.07
CA HIS A 345 3.07 5.81 -24.85
C HIS A 345 2.58 6.18 -26.26
N ASN A 346 2.99 5.38 -27.25
CA ASN A 346 2.44 5.32 -28.60
C ASN A 346 2.67 3.93 -29.21
N SER A 347 2.18 3.70 -30.43
CA SER A 347 2.28 2.41 -31.12
C SER A 347 3.72 1.92 -31.39
N THR A 348 4.73 2.77 -31.21
CA THR A 348 6.15 2.43 -31.42
C THR A 348 6.95 2.47 -30.12
N SER A 349 6.27 2.62 -28.98
CA SER A 349 6.89 2.69 -27.66
C SER A 349 7.76 1.48 -27.35
N GLN A 350 8.84 1.75 -26.60
CA GLN A 350 9.70 0.72 -26.04
C GLN A 350 9.89 0.98 -24.55
N PRO A 351 9.69 -0.01 -23.71
CA PRO A 351 9.15 -1.36 -24.02
C PRO A 351 7.67 -1.31 -24.48
N PRO A 352 7.15 -2.38 -25.13
CA PRO A 352 5.84 -2.33 -25.82
C PRO A 352 4.64 -2.02 -24.92
N THR A 353 4.67 -2.47 -23.65
CA THR A 353 3.60 -2.25 -22.68
C THR A 353 3.91 -1.14 -21.68
N GLY A 354 5.07 -0.47 -21.79
CA GLY A 354 5.41 0.68 -20.96
C GLY A 354 4.37 1.79 -21.11
N GLY A 355 3.98 2.42 -19.98
CA GLY A 355 2.92 3.42 -19.97
C GLY A 355 1.53 2.85 -20.19
N SER A 356 1.27 1.59 -19.81
CA SER A 356 -0.09 1.03 -19.76
C SER A 356 -1.01 1.92 -18.93
N LEU A 357 -2.24 2.15 -19.42
CA LEU A 357 -3.19 3.07 -18.78
C LEU A 357 -4.62 2.55 -18.90
N ILE A 358 -5.33 2.55 -17.78
CA ILE A 358 -6.77 2.27 -17.76
C ILE A 358 -7.51 3.45 -17.13
N LEU A 359 -8.53 3.94 -17.83
CA LEU A 359 -9.48 4.93 -17.33
C LEU A 359 -10.87 4.30 -17.28
N GLU A 360 -11.47 4.18 -16.08
CA GLU A 360 -12.84 3.68 -15.92
C GLU A 360 -13.67 4.63 -15.06
N LYS A 361 -14.80 5.08 -15.60
CA LYS A 361 -15.71 6.05 -14.94
C LYS A 361 -14.99 7.32 -14.49
N VAL A 362 -14.23 7.91 -15.41
CA VAL A 362 -13.52 9.18 -15.22
C VAL A 362 -14.36 10.32 -15.77
N SER A 363 -14.79 11.21 -14.89
CA SER A 363 -15.57 12.41 -15.25
C SER A 363 -14.64 13.56 -15.60
N LEU A 364 -14.87 14.20 -16.72
CA LEU A 364 -14.20 15.41 -17.18
C LEU A 364 -15.20 16.58 -17.13
N VAL A 365 -14.81 17.69 -16.54
CA VAL A 365 -15.58 18.94 -16.51
C VAL A 365 -14.68 20.07 -16.98
N ASN A 366 -14.98 20.63 -18.15
CA ASN A 366 -14.15 21.68 -18.75
C ASN A 366 -12.65 21.29 -18.80
N THR A 367 -12.37 20.04 -19.21
CA THR A 367 -11.01 19.48 -19.34
C THR A 367 -10.76 19.14 -20.80
N PRO A 368 -10.09 19.98 -21.58
CA PRO A 368 -10.10 19.90 -23.06
C PRO A 368 -9.37 18.67 -23.62
N ILE A 369 -8.41 18.11 -22.88
CA ILE A 369 -7.64 16.95 -23.30
C ILE A 369 -7.74 15.87 -22.21
N ALA A 370 -8.27 14.71 -22.57
CA ALA A 370 -8.34 13.56 -21.67
C ALA A 370 -6.99 12.83 -21.61
N VAL A 371 -6.40 12.51 -22.77
CA VAL A 371 -5.07 11.89 -22.86
C VAL A 371 -4.26 12.60 -23.94
N GLN A 372 -3.08 13.04 -23.56
CA GLN A 372 -2.08 13.60 -24.48
C GLN A 372 -0.87 12.67 -24.56
N GLY A 373 -0.55 12.24 -25.77
CA GLY A 373 0.65 11.47 -26.06
C GLY A 373 1.78 12.34 -26.63
N PRO A 374 2.91 11.73 -26.97
CA PRO A 374 4.11 12.43 -27.45
C PRO A 374 3.90 13.15 -28.79
N THR A 375 2.95 12.71 -29.61
CA THR A 375 2.65 13.29 -30.91
C THR A 375 1.43 14.23 -30.90
N GLY A 376 0.82 14.46 -29.75
CA GLY A 376 -0.35 15.30 -29.56
C GLY A 376 -1.51 14.61 -28.84
N LYS A 377 -2.72 15.10 -29.07
CA LYS A 377 -3.93 14.62 -28.43
C LYS A 377 -4.31 13.21 -28.92
N VAL A 378 -4.34 12.25 -27.97
CA VAL A 378 -4.77 10.86 -28.18
C VAL A 378 -6.27 10.72 -27.91
N LEU A 379 -6.75 11.27 -26.79
CA LEU A 379 -8.16 11.27 -26.43
C LEU A 379 -8.63 12.69 -26.14
N GLY A 380 -9.68 13.14 -26.84
CA GLY A 380 -10.34 14.41 -26.59
C GLY A 380 -11.08 14.39 -25.26
N GLY A 381 -11.16 15.58 -24.63
CA GLY A 381 -11.90 15.78 -23.40
C GLY A 381 -13.10 16.69 -23.56
N GLY A 382 -13.31 17.62 -22.65
CA GLY A 382 -14.42 18.59 -22.58
C GLY A 382 -15.20 18.44 -21.28
N THR A 383 -16.51 18.42 -21.38
CA THR A 383 -17.40 18.05 -20.27
C THR A 383 -18.09 16.74 -20.64
N THR A 384 -17.57 15.63 -20.16
CA THR A 384 -17.99 14.26 -20.53
C THR A 384 -17.55 13.25 -19.48
N THR A 385 -17.98 12.02 -19.62
CA THR A 385 -17.52 10.89 -18.79
C THR A 385 -16.90 9.82 -19.69
N ILE A 386 -15.67 9.45 -19.39
CA ILE A 386 -15.00 8.29 -19.98
C ILE A 386 -15.56 7.06 -19.27
N GLY A 387 -16.35 6.24 -19.96
CA GLY A 387 -16.87 4.99 -19.41
C GLY A 387 -15.75 3.98 -19.19
N GLY A 388 -15.00 3.69 -20.26
CA GLY A 388 -13.79 2.87 -20.27
C GLY A 388 -12.92 3.23 -21.46
N TRP A 389 -11.65 3.51 -21.22
CA TRP A 389 -10.62 3.75 -22.24
C TRP A 389 -9.27 3.26 -21.72
N GLY A 390 -8.44 2.75 -22.58
CA GLY A 390 -7.11 2.31 -22.18
C GLY A 390 -6.14 2.17 -23.33
N GLN A 391 -4.87 1.97 -22.97
CA GLN A 391 -3.74 1.68 -23.85
C GLN A 391 -2.84 0.60 -23.25
N GLY A 392 -2.16 -0.16 -24.09
CA GLY A 392 -1.28 -1.25 -23.71
C GLY A 392 -1.66 -2.55 -24.43
N HIS A 393 -1.55 -3.69 -23.74
CA HIS A 393 -1.97 -4.99 -24.25
C HIS A 393 -3.31 -5.44 -23.66
N GLU A 394 -4.17 -6.03 -24.50
CA GLU A 394 -5.42 -6.67 -24.05
C GLU A 394 -5.45 -8.18 -24.36
N TYR A 395 -6.09 -8.91 -23.45
CA TYR A 395 -6.45 -10.34 -23.56
C TYR A 395 -7.93 -10.50 -23.24
N THR A 396 -8.73 -11.01 -24.22
CA THR A 396 -10.19 -11.10 -24.09
C THR A 396 -10.80 -12.41 -24.64
N PRO A 397 -10.44 -13.60 -24.13
CA PRO A 397 -9.30 -13.97 -23.29
C PRO A 397 -8.00 -14.17 -24.07
N SER A 398 -8.04 -14.26 -25.39
CA SER A 398 -6.85 -14.47 -26.23
C SER A 398 -6.16 -13.15 -26.54
N GLY A 399 -4.84 -13.13 -26.53
CA GLY A 399 -3.97 -12.02 -26.83
C GLY A 399 -2.54 -12.47 -27.17
N PRO A 400 -1.56 -11.57 -27.16
CA PRO A 400 -1.70 -10.13 -26.91
C PRO A 400 -2.29 -9.38 -28.12
N VAL A 401 -3.11 -8.36 -27.82
CA VAL A 401 -3.57 -7.41 -28.82
C VAL A 401 -3.22 -6.02 -28.32
N ASN A 402 -2.48 -5.24 -29.13
CA ASN A 402 -2.25 -3.83 -28.82
C ASN A 402 -3.57 -3.05 -28.90
N PHE A 403 -3.86 -2.24 -27.88
CA PHE A 403 -5.01 -1.36 -27.92
C PHE A 403 -4.69 0.05 -27.42
N GLU A 404 -5.33 1.03 -28.03
CA GLU A 404 -5.40 2.43 -27.63
C GLU A 404 -6.80 2.89 -28.06
N LYS A 405 -7.81 2.53 -27.25
CA LYS A 405 -9.22 2.70 -27.63
C LYS A 405 -10.17 2.68 -26.44
N ALA A 406 -11.41 3.09 -26.66
CA ALA A 406 -12.50 2.85 -25.74
C ALA A 406 -12.82 1.35 -25.65
N PHE A 407 -13.19 0.90 -24.47
CA PHE A 407 -13.64 -0.46 -24.21
C PHE A 407 -14.87 -0.49 -23.28
N THR A 408 -15.59 -1.60 -23.25
CA THR A 408 -16.67 -1.80 -22.28
C THR A 408 -16.07 -2.17 -20.93
N PRO A 409 -16.32 -1.37 -19.87
CA PRO A 409 -15.84 -1.68 -18.51
C PRO A 409 -16.37 -3.01 -17.98
N PHE A 410 -15.80 -3.46 -16.87
CA PHE A 410 -16.35 -4.58 -16.12
C PHE A 410 -17.75 -4.26 -15.62
N SER A 411 -18.62 -5.27 -15.65
CA SER A 411 -19.93 -5.15 -14.99
C SER A 411 -19.70 -5.17 -13.48
N ARG A 412 -20.05 -4.09 -12.81
CA ARG A 412 -19.89 -3.98 -11.36
C ARG A 412 -21.12 -4.51 -10.63
N PRO A 413 -21.01 -5.55 -9.79
CA PRO A 413 -22.12 -5.98 -8.93
C PRO A 413 -22.63 -4.82 -8.08
N SER A 414 -23.94 -4.66 -7.97
CA SER A 414 -24.54 -3.56 -7.20
C SER A 414 -24.24 -3.66 -5.70
N SER A 415 -23.99 -4.87 -5.19
CA SER A 415 -23.54 -5.15 -3.83
C SER A 415 -22.20 -4.51 -3.49
N LEU A 416 -21.32 -4.32 -4.48
CA LEU A 416 -19.99 -3.73 -4.32
C LEU A 416 -19.97 -2.21 -4.47
N THR A 417 -21.11 -1.59 -4.83
CA THR A 417 -21.13 -0.18 -5.22
C THR A 417 -22.11 0.67 -4.40
N VAL A 418 -21.75 1.95 -4.24
CA VAL A 418 -22.63 3.00 -3.74
C VAL A 418 -22.64 4.11 -4.77
N SER A 419 -23.85 4.52 -5.23
CA SER A 419 -23.99 5.52 -6.29
C SER A 419 -23.14 5.20 -7.54
N SER A 420 -23.10 3.93 -7.92
CA SER A 420 -22.34 3.38 -9.05
C SER A 420 -20.82 3.46 -8.94
N LYS A 421 -20.25 3.92 -7.83
CA LYS A 421 -18.81 3.87 -7.49
C LYS A 421 -18.57 2.71 -6.54
N TYR A 422 -17.37 2.14 -6.55
CA TYR A 422 -17.03 1.14 -5.54
C TYR A 422 -17.09 1.72 -4.13
N TYR A 423 -17.57 0.92 -3.19
CA TYR A 423 -17.65 1.32 -1.80
C TYR A 423 -16.26 1.62 -1.25
N THR A 424 -16.16 2.70 -0.49
CA THR A 424 -14.95 3.06 0.27
C THR A 424 -15.34 3.56 1.65
N ARG A 425 -14.46 3.37 2.61
CA ARG A 425 -14.63 3.87 3.97
C ARG A 425 -13.29 4.22 4.59
N SER A 426 -13.19 5.45 5.09
CA SER A 426 -12.00 5.89 5.82
C SER A 426 -11.86 5.15 7.15
N LYS A 427 -10.61 4.96 7.62
CA LYS A 427 -10.29 4.37 8.92
C LYS A 427 -11.04 5.08 10.03
N PRO A 428 -11.78 4.36 10.89
CA PRO A 428 -12.44 4.97 12.04
C PRO A 428 -11.43 5.52 13.04
N GLN A 429 -11.55 6.78 13.40
CA GLN A 429 -10.68 7.44 14.39
C GLN A 429 -11.40 7.70 15.73
N TYR A 430 -12.72 7.54 15.76
CA TYR A 430 -13.56 7.72 16.94
C TYR A 430 -13.37 9.08 17.63
N GLN A 431 -12.98 10.11 16.88
CA GLN A 431 -12.57 11.42 17.37
C GLN A 431 -13.67 12.20 18.10
N SER A 432 -14.93 11.84 17.89
CA SER A 432 -16.08 12.45 18.57
C SER A 432 -16.50 11.73 19.85
N LEU A 433 -15.87 10.58 20.16
CA LEU A 433 -16.23 9.81 21.35
C LEU A 433 -15.51 10.34 22.59
N PRO A 434 -16.18 10.43 23.76
CA PRO A 434 -15.52 10.79 25.00
C PRO A 434 -14.60 9.65 25.47
N LEU A 435 -13.59 9.99 26.28
CA LEU A 435 -12.63 9.01 26.82
C LEU A 435 -13.30 7.82 27.53
N SER A 436 -14.44 8.05 28.19
CA SER A 436 -15.24 7.00 28.85
C SER A 436 -15.79 5.91 27.92
N SER A 437 -15.75 6.16 26.61
CA SER A 437 -16.13 5.15 25.60
C SER A 437 -15.01 4.15 25.29
N PHE A 438 -13.82 4.31 25.87
CA PHE A 438 -12.65 3.46 25.60
C PHE A 438 -12.30 2.59 26.81
N ILE A 439 -11.87 1.36 26.51
CA ILE A 439 -11.38 0.42 27.51
C ILE A 439 -9.98 -0.05 27.08
N SER A 440 -8.97 0.25 27.91
CA SER A 440 -7.60 -0.26 27.73
C SER A 440 -7.56 -1.73 28.14
N VAL A 441 -6.97 -2.58 27.28
CA VAL A 441 -6.80 -4.00 27.60
C VAL A 441 -5.84 -4.21 28.76
N ARG A 442 -4.82 -3.36 28.92
CA ARG A 442 -3.90 -3.43 30.07
C ARG A 442 -4.59 -3.02 31.38
N SER A 443 -5.45 -2.00 31.35
CA SER A 443 -6.29 -1.63 32.50
C SER A 443 -7.27 -2.74 32.87
N ALA A 444 -7.69 -3.56 31.90
CA ALA A 444 -8.55 -4.73 32.11
C ALA A 444 -7.78 -6.01 32.55
N GLY A 445 -6.44 -5.93 32.71
CA GLY A 445 -5.63 -7.00 33.27
C GLY A 445 -4.68 -7.71 32.31
N ALA A 446 -4.78 -7.49 30.99
CA ALA A 446 -3.83 -8.03 30.03
C ALA A 446 -2.43 -7.44 30.24
N LYS A 447 -1.37 -8.20 29.98
CA LYS A 447 0.02 -7.77 30.22
C LYS A 447 0.71 -7.23 28.98
N GLY A 448 0.52 -7.86 27.82
CA GLY A 448 1.15 -7.46 26.58
C GLY A 448 2.68 -7.52 26.60
N ASP A 449 3.25 -8.38 27.47
CA ASP A 449 4.69 -8.50 27.71
C ASP A 449 5.37 -9.57 26.82
N GLY A 450 4.62 -10.23 25.95
CA GLY A 450 5.09 -11.31 25.08
C GLY A 450 5.34 -12.64 25.78
N VAL A 451 5.13 -12.72 27.09
CA VAL A 451 5.43 -13.88 27.93
C VAL A 451 4.19 -14.42 28.62
N THR A 452 3.43 -13.53 29.28
CA THR A 452 2.19 -13.88 29.99
C THR A 452 1.12 -14.32 28.99
N ASP A 453 0.36 -15.36 29.36
CA ASP A 453 -0.83 -15.75 28.59
C ASP A 453 -1.97 -14.77 28.85
N ASP A 454 -2.28 -13.93 27.91
CA ASP A 454 -3.32 -12.91 27.96
C ASP A 454 -4.68 -13.40 27.46
N THR A 455 -4.82 -14.66 27.06
CA THR A 455 -6.03 -15.22 26.41
C THR A 455 -7.30 -14.93 27.20
N ALA A 456 -7.29 -15.22 28.50
CA ALA A 456 -8.47 -15.06 29.37
C ALA A 456 -8.83 -13.58 29.58
N ALA A 457 -7.83 -12.71 29.82
CA ALA A 457 -8.02 -11.29 30.02
C ALA A 457 -8.56 -10.60 28.74
N LEU A 458 -8.00 -10.94 27.59
CA LEU A 458 -8.43 -10.39 26.30
C LEU A 458 -9.85 -10.83 25.93
N ASN A 459 -10.18 -12.13 26.09
CA ASN A 459 -11.55 -12.60 25.82
C ASN A 459 -12.57 -11.94 26.77
N ALA A 460 -12.22 -11.73 28.05
CA ALA A 460 -13.10 -11.06 29.00
C ALA A 460 -13.39 -9.60 28.60
N VAL A 461 -12.35 -8.82 28.25
CA VAL A 461 -12.54 -7.42 27.86
C VAL A 461 -13.26 -7.27 26.53
N LEU A 462 -12.95 -8.08 25.52
CA LEU A 462 -13.63 -8.07 24.23
C LEU A 462 -15.12 -8.39 24.36
N ASN A 463 -15.46 -9.42 25.12
CA ASN A 463 -16.86 -9.79 25.39
C ASN A 463 -17.62 -8.69 26.15
N SER A 464 -17.02 -8.06 27.14
CA SER A 464 -17.68 -7.02 27.93
C SER A 464 -17.89 -5.70 27.17
N ALA A 465 -16.96 -5.36 26.26
CA ALA A 465 -16.95 -4.14 25.49
C ALA A 465 -17.80 -4.20 24.22
N ALA A 466 -18.06 -5.37 23.68
CA ALA A 466 -18.75 -5.56 22.40
C ALA A 466 -20.08 -4.80 22.33
N GLY A 467 -20.25 -3.97 21.30
CA GLY A 467 -21.41 -3.10 21.10
C GLY A 467 -21.55 -1.91 22.07
N LYS A 468 -20.60 -1.73 22.99
CA LYS A 468 -20.67 -0.68 24.03
C LYS A 468 -19.50 0.29 23.99
N SER A 469 -18.27 -0.24 23.85
CA SER A 469 -17.04 0.54 23.97
C SER A 469 -16.05 0.22 22.86
N VAL A 470 -15.11 1.11 22.63
CA VAL A 470 -13.92 0.88 21.80
C VAL A 470 -12.87 0.21 22.69
N VAL A 471 -12.32 -0.92 22.24
CA VAL A 471 -11.23 -1.61 22.90
C VAL A 471 -9.91 -1.07 22.39
N PHE A 472 -9.16 -0.48 23.28
CA PHE A 472 -7.82 0.05 23.01
C PHE A 472 -6.78 -0.98 23.44
N PHE A 473 -6.07 -1.52 22.46
CA PHE A 473 -4.91 -2.36 22.71
C PHE A 473 -3.69 -1.46 22.90
N ASP A 474 -3.32 -1.23 24.15
CA ASP A 474 -2.07 -0.55 24.48
C ASP A 474 -0.90 -1.22 23.78
N ALA A 475 0.15 -0.49 23.42
CA ALA A 475 1.32 -1.08 22.77
C ALA A 475 1.86 -2.27 23.58
N GLY A 476 2.17 -3.34 22.88
CA GLY A 476 2.62 -4.59 23.49
C GLY A 476 2.50 -5.80 22.59
N THR A 477 2.97 -6.94 23.08
CA THR A 477 2.80 -8.24 22.42
C THR A 477 1.99 -9.14 23.34
N TYR A 478 0.74 -9.38 22.98
CA TYR A 478 -0.23 -10.16 23.76
C TYR A 478 -0.19 -11.61 23.31
N LYS A 479 0.47 -12.44 24.12
CA LYS A 479 0.54 -13.86 23.85
C LYS A 479 -0.78 -14.54 24.18
N VAL A 480 -1.27 -15.38 23.25
CA VAL A 480 -2.49 -16.18 23.43
C VAL A 480 -2.20 -17.66 23.19
N THR A 481 -2.72 -18.53 24.04
CA THR A 481 -2.49 -19.97 23.98
C THR A 481 -3.69 -20.77 23.50
N SER A 482 -4.79 -20.10 23.22
CA SER A 482 -5.98 -20.60 22.53
C SER A 482 -6.66 -19.47 21.76
N THR A 483 -7.68 -19.79 20.99
CA THR A 483 -8.37 -18.82 20.12
C THR A 483 -8.88 -17.60 20.89
N LEU A 484 -8.53 -16.42 20.40
CA LEU A 484 -9.12 -15.14 20.78
C LEU A 484 -10.35 -14.89 19.94
N LEU A 485 -11.52 -14.76 20.58
CA LEU A 485 -12.76 -14.42 19.89
C LEU A 485 -12.97 -12.90 19.88
N ILE A 486 -13.12 -12.31 18.72
CA ILE A 486 -13.61 -10.94 18.52
C ILE A 486 -15.12 -10.99 18.30
N PRO A 487 -15.94 -10.60 19.29
CA PRO A 487 -17.40 -10.67 19.17
C PRO A 487 -17.96 -9.63 18.19
N VAL A 488 -19.16 -9.88 17.69
CA VAL A 488 -19.94 -8.89 16.93
C VAL A 488 -20.13 -7.61 17.74
N GLY A 489 -20.03 -6.45 17.06
CA GLY A 489 -20.13 -5.13 17.68
C GLY A 489 -18.80 -4.61 18.24
N SER A 490 -17.71 -5.37 18.13
CA SER A 490 -16.40 -4.92 18.58
C SER A 490 -15.89 -3.77 17.70
N LYS A 491 -15.29 -2.77 18.37
CA LYS A 491 -14.52 -1.70 17.80
C LYS A 491 -13.13 -1.76 18.44
N ILE A 492 -12.09 -1.98 17.64
CA ILE A 492 -10.75 -2.26 18.15
C ILE A 492 -9.74 -1.32 17.50
N VAL A 493 -8.89 -0.71 18.31
CA VAL A 493 -7.77 0.14 17.87
C VAL A 493 -6.50 -0.28 18.59
N GLY A 494 -5.42 -0.49 17.84
CA GLY A 494 -4.09 -0.76 18.41
C GLY A 494 -3.26 0.50 18.59
N GLU A 495 -2.43 0.54 19.61
CA GLU A 495 -1.38 1.53 19.82
C GLU A 495 -0.09 1.04 19.17
N SER A 496 0.44 1.76 18.20
CA SER A 496 1.71 1.45 17.52
C SER A 496 1.78 0.00 16.99
N TYR A 497 0.70 -0.47 16.35
CA TYR A 497 0.58 -1.84 15.84
C TYR A 497 0.76 -2.92 16.92
N SER A 498 -0.05 -2.85 17.98
CA SER A 498 -0.09 -3.87 19.02
C SER A 498 -0.24 -5.28 18.45
N VAL A 499 0.51 -6.25 18.99
CA VAL A 499 0.62 -7.59 18.43
C VAL A 499 -0.19 -8.60 19.25
N ILE A 500 -1.06 -9.39 18.58
CA ILE A 500 -1.65 -10.61 19.13
C ILE A 500 -0.80 -11.79 18.64
N MET A 501 -0.21 -12.57 19.54
CA MET A 501 0.75 -13.62 19.19
C MET A 501 0.29 -15.00 19.67
N GLY A 502 -0.14 -15.84 18.71
CA GLY A 502 -0.50 -17.24 18.98
C GLY A 502 0.71 -18.09 19.37
N SER A 503 0.61 -18.88 20.41
CA SER A 503 1.71 -19.69 20.93
C SER A 503 1.22 -21.00 21.57
N GLY A 504 2.06 -22.02 21.54
CA GLY A 504 1.85 -23.26 22.24
C GLY A 504 1.15 -24.37 21.46
N THR A 505 0.93 -25.48 22.14
CA THR A 505 0.51 -26.76 21.53
C THR A 505 -0.88 -26.74 20.92
N PHE A 506 -1.75 -25.82 21.36
CA PHE A 506 -3.09 -25.64 20.77
C PHE A 506 -3.04 -25.32 19.26
N PHE A 507 -1.99 -24.62 18.84
CA PHE A 507 -1.79 -24.21 17.45
C PHE A 507 -0.78 -25.09 16.69
N SER A 508 -0.28 -26.17 17.26
CA SER A 508 0.81 -26.94 16.64
C SER A 508 0.35 -28.01 15.65
N ASN A 509 -0.92 -28.44 15.71
CA ASN A 509 -1.40 -29.58 14.90
C ASN A 509 -1.85 -29.13 13.49
N ILE A 510 -1.02 -29.37 12.49
CA ILE A 510 -1.31 -29.04 11.09
C ILE A 510 -2.55 -29.77 10.53
N ASN A 511 -2.93 -30.93 11.07
CA ASN A 511 -4.09 -31.72 10.63
C ASN A 511 -5.40 -31.28 11.32
N SER A 512 -5.33 -30.38 12.30
CA SER A 512 -6.49 -29.83 13.00
C SER A 512 -6.24 -28.33 13.26
N PRO A 513 -6.22 -27.50 12.21
CA PRO A 513 -5.85 -26.11 12.34
C PRO A 513 -6.87 -25.33 13.18
N GLN A 514 -6.36 -24.36 13.96
CA GLN A 514 -7.13 -23.55 14.90
C GLN A 514 -6.86 -22.06 14.65
N PRO A 515 -7.89 -21.19 14.71
CA PRO A 515 -7.68 -19.76 14.54
C PRO A 515 -6.99 -19.16 15.78
N VAL A 516 -5.97 -18.32 15.56
CA VAL A 516 -5.41 -17.43 16.59
C VAL A 516 -6.44 -16.39 16.95
N VAL A 517 -6.99 -15.72 15.92
CA VAL A 517 -8.10 -14.76 16.07
C VAL A 517 -9.29 -15.24 15.24
N SER A 518 -10.43 -15.43 15.89
CA SER A 518 -11.71 -15.70 15.25
C SER A 518 -12.60 -14.46 15.33
N VAL A 519 -12.96 -13.88 14.19
CA VAL A 519 -13.86 -12.72 14.12
C VAL A 519 -15.30 -13.20 13.97
N GLY A 520 -16.05 -13.16 15.08
CA GLY A 520 -17.37 -13.74 15.21
C GLY A 520 -17.38 -15.25 15.14
N THR A 521 -18.57 -15.84 15.18
CA THR A 521 -18.83 -17.26 14.95
C THR A 521 -19.40 -17.50 13.56
N THR A 522 -19.22 -18.69 13.01
CA THR A 522 -19.61 -19.02 11.63
C THR A 522 -21.05 -18.62 11.31
N GLY A 523 -21.22 -17.75 10.31
CA GLY A 523 -22.51 -17.25 9.84
C GLY A 523 -23.20 -16.22 10.76
N GLN A 524 -22.55 -15.78 11.82
CA GLN A 524 -23.07 -14.75 12.71
C GLN A 524 -23.19 -13.42 11.98
N SER A 525 -24.34 -12.75 12.12
CA SER A 525 -24.60 -11.45 11.53
C SER A 525 -24.14 -10.31 12.43
N GLY A 526 -23.51 -9.29 11.86
CA GLY A 526 -23.13 -8.07 12.55
C GLY A 526 -21.86 -7.44 11.99
N ILE A 527 -21.33 -6.45 12.71
CA ILE A 527 -20.24 -5.59 12.25
C ILE A 527 -19.09 -5.61 13.26
N VAL A 528 -17.86 -5.64 12.76
CA VAL A 528 -16.62 -5.42 13.52
C VAL A 528 -15.80 -4.36 12.82
N GLU A 529 -15.22 -3.45 13.58
CA GLU A 529 -14.22 -2.47 13.12
C GLU A 529 -12.89 -2.76 13.83
N TRP A 530 -11.82 -2.96 13.05
CA TRP A 530 -10.52 -3.35 13.60
C TRP A 530 -9.39 -2.59 12.89
N SER A 531 -8.53 -1.89 13.65
CA SER A 531 -7.47 -1.06 13.08
C SER A 531 -6.16 -1.10 13.85
N ASP A 532 -5.05 -0.85 13.13
CA ASP A 532 -3.69 -0.61 13.65
C ASP A 532 -3.14 -1.75 14.52
N MET A 533 -3.27 -3.01 14.06
CA MET A 533 -2.81 -4.18 14.81
C MET A 533 -2.07 -5.19 13.93
N ILE A 534 -1.31 -6.05 14.59
CA ILE A 534 -0.62 -7.19 13.99
C ILE A 534 -1.10 -8.48 14.64
N VAL A 535 -1.35 -9.53 13.84
CA VAL A 535 -1.50 -10.90 14.32
C VAL A 535 -0.24 -11.68 13.95
N SER A 536 0.28 -12.49 14.86
CA SER A 536 1.54 -13.18 14.73
C SER A 536 1.51 -14.56 15.38
N THR A 537 2.64 -15.29 15.29
CA THR A 537 2.86 -16.56 15.96
C THR A 537 4.22 -16.61 16.64
N GLN A 538 4.38 -17.54 17.59
CA GLN A 538 5.62 -17.79 18.32
C GLN A 538 6.03 -19.26 18.21
N GLY A 539 7.17 -19.52 17.56
CA GLY A 539 7.73 -20.85 17.40
C GLY A 539 6.91 -21.77 16.48
N PRO A 540 6.99 -23.09 16.65
CA PRO A 540 6.32 -24.05 15.79
C PRO A 540 4.81 -24.09 16.07
N THR A 541 4.04 -23.43 15.21
CA THR A 541 2.58 -23.33 15.26
C THR A 541 1.95 -23.73 13.94
N ALA A 542 2.34 -24.89 13.42
CA ALA A 542 2.00 -25.41 12.09
C ALA A 542 0.49 -25.49 11.79
N GLY A 543 -0.37 -25.51 12.86
CA GLY A 543 -1.83 -25.52 12.73
C GLY A 543 -2.48 -24.14 12.97
N ALA A 544 -1.72 -23.04 13.06
CA ALA A 544 -2.29 -21.73 13.31
C ALA A 544 -2.93 -21.14 12.05
N ILE A 545 -4.20 -20.76 12.10
CA ILE A 545 -4.84 -19.81 11.18
C ILE A 545 -4.80 -18.45 11.87
N LEU A 546 -4.06 -17.47 11.36
CA LEU A 546 -3.87 -16.23 12.09
C LEU A 546 -5.19 -15.45 12.24
N ILE A 547 -5.93 -15.25 11.16
CA ILE A 547 -7.22 -14.56 11.17
C ILE A 547 -8.28 -15.42 10.48
N GLN A 548 -9.34 -15.80 11.19
CA GLN A 548 -10.52 -16.43 10.61
C GLN A 548 -11.71 -15.48 10.65
N TRP A 549 -12.23 -15.12 9.48
CA TRP A 549 -13.36 -14.20 9.34
C TRP A 549 -14.66 -14.95 9.10
N ASN A 550 -15.61 -14.83 10.04
CA ASN A 550 -16.84 -15.63 10.03
C ASN A 550 -18.11 -14.81 9.81
N LEU A 551 -18.03 -13.47 9.82
CA LEU A 551 -19.22 -12.61 9.89
C LEU A 551 -19.95 -12.44 8.57
N VAL A 552 -21.26 -12.29 8.69
CA VAL A 552 -22.16 -11.80 7.65
C VAL A 552 -22.50 -10.35 7.98
N SER A 553 -21.91 -9.41 7.25
CA SER A 553 -22.14 -7.97 7.45
C SER A 553 -22.94 -7.38 6.28
N PRO A 554 -23.77 -6.34 6.51
CA PRO A 554 -24.51 -5.70 5.41
C PRO A 554 -23.56 -5.03 4.40
N ALA A 555 -23.86 -5.12 3.11
CA ALA A 555 -23.10 -4.44 2.06
C ALA A 555 -23.04 -2.91 2.23
N SER A 556 -24.11 -2.32 2.79
CA SER A 556 -24.18 -0.87 3.04
C SER A 556 -23.33 -0.40 4.21
N THR A 557 -22.99 -1.30 5.14
CA THR A 557 -22.18 -1.04 6.33
C THR A 557 -21.32 -2.26 6.63
N PRO A 558 -20.34 -2.57 5.77
CA PRO A 558 -19.52 -3.76 5.96
C PRO A 558 -18.66 -3.66 7.22
N SER A 559 -18.28 -4.81 7.75
CA SER A 559 -17.15 -4.91 8.68
C SER A 559 -15.87 -4.47 7.99
N GLY A 560 -14.90 -3.99 8.76
CA GLY A 560 -13.64 -3.57 8.15
C GLY A 560 -12.41 -3.80 9.00
N MET A 561 -11.30 -3.97 8.27
CA MET A 561 -9.94 -3.97 8.80
C MET A 561 -9.15 -2.85 8.10
N TRP A 562 -8.47 -2.01 8.88
CA TRP A 562 -7.63 -0.91 8.38
C TRP A 562 -6.25 -1.01 9.03
N ASP A 563 -5.20 -1.15 8.25
CA ASP A 563 -3.83 -1.33 8.76
C ASP A 563 -3.75 -2.49 9.79
N VAL A 564 -4.42 -3.60 9.50
CA VAL A 564 -4.30 -4.85 10.27
C VAL A 564 -3.49 -5.83 9.46
N HIS A 565 -2.36 -6.26 10.01
CA HIS A 565 -1.37 -7.06 9.29
C HIS A 565 -1.15 -8.42 9.95
N THR A 566 -0.55 -9.36 9.22
CA THR A 566 0.11 -10.50 9.84
C THR A 566 1.62 -10.39 9.68
N ARG A 567 2.36 -10.74 10.71
CA ARG A 567 3.82 -10.83 10.70
C ARG A 567 4.24 -12.16 11.30
N ILE A 568 4.76 -13.06 10.48
CA ILE A 568 5.10 -14.42 10.89
C ILE A 568 6.61 -14.57 10.87
N GLY A 569 7.22 -14.59 12.07
CA GLY A 569 8.66 -14.68 12.28
C GLY A 569 9.44 -13.40 11.94
N GLY A 570 10.76 -13.48 11.99
CA GLY A 570 11.69 -12.39 11.66
C GLY A 570 11.65 -11.21 12.63
N PHE A 571 11.29 -11.42 13.91
CA PHE A 571 11.26 -10.38 14.92
C PHE A 571 11.55 -10.92 16.31
N ALA A 572 12.02 -10.06 17.20
CA ALA A 572 12.37 -10.38 18.58
C ALA A 572 11.18 -10.97 19.34
N GLY A 573 11.40 -12.12 19.99
CA GLY A 573 10.38 -12.84 20.74
C GLY A 573 9.52 -13.81 19.93
N SER A 574 9.64 -13.85 18.60
CA SER A 574 8.93 -14.83 17.77
C SER A 574 9.44 -16.26 17.94
N ASN A 575 10.66 -16.46 18.39
CA ASN A 575 11.39 -17.73 18.32
C ASN A 575 11.53 -18.28 16.89
N LEU A 576 11.51 -17.38 15.92
CA LEU A 576 11.58 -17.62 14.48
C LEU A 576 12.49 -16.56 13.84
N GLN A 577 13.61 -16.26 14.51
CA GLN A 577 14.67 -15.37 14.04
C GLN A 577 15.80 -16.14 13.35
N LEU A 578 16.83 -15.46 12.90
CA LEU A 578 18.00 -16.05 12.26
C LEU A 578 18.62 -17.22 13.09
N ALA A 579 18.69 -17.09 14.40
CA ALA A 579 19.26 -18.11 15.26
C ALA A 579 18.48 -19.42 15.28
N GLN A 580 17.14 -19.36 15.11
CA GLN A 580 16.26 -20.53 15.08
C GLN A 580 16.03 -21.07 13.68
N CYS A 581 15.94 -20.17 12.70
CA CYS A 581 15.50 -20.47 11.34
C CYS A 581 16.47 -19.92 10.28
N PRO A 582 17.74 -20.32 10.29
CA PRO A 582 18.70 -19.88 9.28
C PRO A 582 18.34 -20.42 7.89
N THR A 583 18.83 -19.75 6.85
CA THR A 583 18.68 -20.25 5.46
C THR A 583 19.43 -21.56 5.25
N THR A 584 18.84 -22.46 4.46
CA THR A 584 19.41 -23.77 4.14
C THR A 584 19.37 -24.06 2.63
N PRO A 585 19.98 -23.21 1.77
CA PRO A 585 19.83 -23.30 0.30
C PRO A 585 20.38 -24.59 -0.31
N SER A 586 21.27 -25.30 0.39
CA SER A 586 21.85 -26.57 -0.06
C SER A 586 21.09 -27.81 0.43
N SER A 587 20.00 -27.63 1.15
CA SER A 587 19.25 -28.75 1.76
C SER A 587 17.76 -28.63 1.51
N SER A 588 17.13 -29.73 1.10
CA SER A 588 15.66 -29.85 1.08
C SER A 588 15.06 -30.30 2.40
N THR A 589 15.89 -30.49 3.44
CA THR A 589 15.42 -30.89 4.77
C THR A 589 14.66 -29.76 5.43
N VAL A 590 13.40 -30.02 5.82
CA VAL A 590 12.54 -29.05 6.47
C VAL A 590 12.87 -29.00 7.97
N ASN A 591 13.19 -27.82 8.48
CA ASN A 591 13.21 -27.57 9.91
C ASN A 591 11.78 -27.40 10.41
N THR A 592 11.22 -28.42 11.03
CA THR A 592 9.83 -28.42 11.51
C THR A 592 9.57 -27.39 12.60
N ASN A 593 10.62 -26.93 13.32
CA ASN A 593 10.49 -25.85 14.31
C ASN A 593 10.22 -24.49 13.66
N CYS A 594 10.46 -24.35 12.35
CA CYS A 594 10.21 -23.13 11.57
C CYS A 594 8.90 -23.18 10.77
N ILE A 595 8.05 -24.21 10.95
CA ILE A 595 6.69 -24.22 10.40
C ILE A 595 5.80 -23.39 11.33
N ALA A 596 5.54 -22.17 10.92
CA ALA A 596 5.04 -21.11 11.79
C ALA A 596 3.54 -20.85 11.68
N ALA A 597 2.89 -21.27 10.58
CA ALA A 597 1.44 -21.17 10.44
C ALA A 597 0.87 -22.10 9.37
N PHE A 598 -0.41 -22.44 9.54
CA PHE A 598 -1.20 -23.14 8.54
C PHE A 598 -1.70 -22.18 7.44
N MET A 599 -2.15 -20.96 7.87
CA MET A 599 -2.75 -19.96 6.98
C MET A 599 -2.73 -18.57 7.61
N SER A 600 -2.47 -17.54 6.81
CA SER A 600 -2.54 -16.15 7.29
C SER A 600 -3.96 -15.63 7.45
N MET A 601 -4.85 -15.83 6.46
CA MET A 601 -6.24 -15.38 6.59
C MET A 601 -7.21 -16.33 5.89
N TYR A 602 -8.30 -16.68 6.59
CA TYR A 602 -9.41 -17.48 6.09
C TYR A 602 -10.73 -16.71 6.16
N ILE A 603 -11.33 -16.43 4.99
CA ILE A 603 -12.69 -15.89 4.88
C ILE A 603 -13.61 -17.07 4.60
N VAL A 604 -14.42 -17.46 5.61
CA VAL A 604 -15.21 -18.69 5.56
C VAL A 604 -16.35 -18.63 4.53
N PRO A 605 -16.91 -19.78 4.10
CA PRO A 605 -17.98 -19.82 3.08
C PRO A 605 -19.22 -19.00 3.40
N SER A 606 -19.58 -18.83 4.68
CA SER A 606 -20.75 -18.06 5.10
C SER A 606 -20.51 -16.55 5.21
N ALA A 607 -19.24 -16.10 5.23
CA ALA A 607 -18.88 -14.70 5.43
C ALA A 607 -19.27 -13.81 4.24
N SER A 608 -19.59 -12.54 4.53
CA SER A 608 -19.84 -11.51 3.52
C SER A 608 -19.75 -10.11 4.13
N GLY A 609 -19.65 -9.08 3.27
CA GLY A 609 -19.60 -7.69 3.72
C GLY A 609 -18.31 -7.36 4.47
N LEU A 610 -17.15 -7.64 3.87
CA LEU A 610 -15.84 -7.40 4.45
C LEU A 610 -15.05 -6.40 3.62
N TYR A 611 -14.59 -5.33 4.27
CA TYR A 611 -13.73 -4.28 3.72
C TYR A 611 -12.32 -4.39 4.31
N LEU A 612 -11.33 -4.63 3.47
CA LEU A 612 -9.91 -4.71 3.83
C LEU A 612 -9.19 -3.51 3.22
N GLU A 613 -8.52 -2.70 4.03
CA GLU A 613 -7.74 -1.55 3.57
C GLU A 613 -6.33 -1.60 4.15
N ASN A 614 -5.32 -1.59 3.28
CA ASN A 614 -3.91 -1.65 3.63
C ASN A 614 -3.58 -2.85 4.54
N VAL A 615 -3.93 -4.05 4.09
CA VAL A 615 -3.70 -5.30 4.84
C VAL A 615 -2.53 -6.05 4.22
N TRP A 616 -1.47 -6.26 4.97
CA TRP A 616 -0.29 -7.01 4.56
C TRP A 616 -0.17 -8.32 5.36
N LEU A 617 -0.20 -9.44 4.67
CA LEU A 617 -0.09 -10.78 5.23
C LEU A 617 1.29 -11.34 4.89
N TRP A 618 2.26 -11.19 5.79
CA TRP A 618 3.67 -11.42 5.53
C TRP A 618 4.21 -12.61 6.33
N THR A 619 4.87 -13.54 5.63
CA THR A 619 5.82 -14.48 6.22
C THR A 619 7.22 -13.91 6.01
N ALA A 620 7.96 -13.70 7.07
CA ALA A 620 9.25 -13.04 7.01
C ALA A 620 10.25 -13.80 6.13
N ASP A 621 10.85 -13.11 5.18
CA ASP A 621 11.99 -13.60 4.40
C ASP A 621 13.33 -13.19 5.02
N HIS A 622 13.32 -12.26 5.95
CA HIS A 622 14.47 -11.77 6.68
C HIS A 622 14.12 -11.42 8.13
N ASP A 623 15.13 -11.34 8.97
CA ASP A 623 14.99 -10.94 10.37
C ASP A 623 15.12 -9.43 10.49
N ILE A 624 14.01 -8.73 10.81
CA ILE A 624 13.95 -7.26 10.91
C ILE A 624 14.83 -6.76 12.08
N ASP A 625 14.99 -7.57 13.12
CA ASP A 625 15.78 -7.21 14.29
C ASP A 625 17.25 -7.67 14.19
N ASP A 626 17.63 -8.33 13.09
CA ASP A 626 19.03 -8.60 12.78
C ASP A 626 19.68 -7.35 12.16
N PRO A 627 20.84 -6.92 12.62
CA PRO A 627 21.52 -5.71 12.12
C PRO A 627 21.76 -5.70 10.61
N ASN A 628 21.85 -6.88 9.99
CA ASN A 628 22.13 -7.04 8.56
C ASN A 628 20.89 -7.38 7.73
N ASN A 629 19.70 -7.42 8.33
CA ASN A 629 18.48 -7.94 7.68
C ASN A 629 18.73 -9.31 7.02
N THR A 630 19.35 -10.22 7.76
CA THR A 630 19.74 -11.51 7.20
C THR A 630 18.52 -12.35 6.87
N GLN A 631 18.53 -12.98 5.72
CA GLN A 631 17.50 -13.93 5.29
C GLN A 631 17.32 -15.05 6.31
N VAL A 632 16.07 -15.46 6.52
CA VAL A 632 15.66 -16.58 7.36
C VAL A 632 14.88 -17.61 6.55
N THR A 633 14.57 -18.77 7.14
CA THR A 633 13.68 -19.76 6.56
C THR A 633 12.49 -20.00 7.46
N ILE A 634 11.35 -19.38 7.12
CA ILE A 634 10.10 -19.52 7.87
C ILE A 634 9.04 -20.04 6.93
N TYR A 635 8.32 -21.06 7.36
CA TYR A 635 7.32 -21.73 6.55
C TYR A 635 5.92 -21.39 7.02
N THR A 636 5.10 -20.91 6.08
CA THR A 636 3.65 -20.71 6.25
C THR A 636 2.93 -21.36 5.07
N GLY A 637 1.87 -22.10 5.36
CA GLY A 637 1.25 -22.91 4.31
C GLY A 637 0.49 -22.10 3.26
N ARG A 638 -0.44 -21.26 3.69
CA ARG A 638 -1.42 -20.57 2.83
C ARG A 638 -1.51 -19.10 3.16
N GLY A 639 -1.67 -18.28 2.16
CA GLY A 639 -1.87 -16.83 2.30
C GLY A 639 -3.31 -16.47 2.68
N LEU A 640 -3.99 -15.72 1.82
CA LEU A 640 -5.39 -15.37 1.97
C LEU A 640 -6.26 -16.36 1.19
N TYR A 641 -7.11 -17.08 1.90
CA TYR A 641 -8.12 -17.95 1.32
C TYR A 641 -9.51 -17.32 1.47
N CYS A 642 -10.08 -16.86 0.36
CA CYS A 642 -11.46 -16.42 0.29
C CYS A 642 -12.34 -17.56 -0.24
N ALA A 643 -13.16 -18.14 0.65
CA ALA A 643 -14.12 -19.19 0.34
C ALA A 643 -15.57 -18.69 0.38
N SER A 644 -15.79 -17.38 0.54
CA SER A 644 -17.12 -16.79 0.69
C SER A 644 -18.06 -17.09 -0.48
N THR A 645 -19.07 -17.90 -0.27
CA THR A 645 -20.10 -18.17 -1.30
C THR A 645 -21.10 -17.03 -1.44
N LYS A 646 -21.04 -16.04 -0.55
CA LYS A 646 -21.94 -14.88 -0.54
C LYS A 646 -21.32 -13.63 -1.17
N GLY A 647 -20.01 -13.55 -1.20
CA GLY A 647 -19.31 -12.43 -1.81
C GLY A 647 -19.40 -11.12 -1.03
N THR A 648 -19.34 -10.01 -1.76
CA THR A 648 -19.37 -8.64 -1.22
C THR A 648 -18.11 -8.36 -0.39
N ILE A 649 -16.96 -8.54 -1.04
CA ILE A 649 -15.64 -8.37 -0.43
C ILE A 649 -14.89 -7.23 -1.15
N TRP A 650 -14.31 -6.31 -0.38
CA TRP A 650 -13.42 -5.27 -0.90
C TRP A 650 -12.03 -5.45 -0.33
N MET A 651 -11.04 -5.45 -1.21
CA MET A 651 -9.61 -5.52 -0.89
C MET A 651 -8.94 -4.29 -1.50
N VAL A 652 -8.61 -3.30 -0.67
CA VAL A 652 -8.06 -2.03 -1.12
C VAL A 652 -6.62 -1.90 -0.62
N GLY A 653 -5.66 -2.14 -1.49
CA GLY A 653 -4.24 -2.16 -1.11
C GLY A 653 -3.92 -3.33 -0.18
N THR A 654 -4.11 -4.57 -0.65
CA THR A 654 -3.72 -5.76 0.12
C THR A 654 -2.49 -6.41 -0.48
N ALA A 655 -1.62 -6.95 0.37
CA ALA A 655 -0.44 -7.71 -0.02
C ALA A 655 -0.36 -9.04 0.74
N VAL A 656 0.09 -10.10 0.07
CA VAL A 656 0.24 -11.43 0.65
C VAL A 656 1.51 -12.07 0.15
N GLU A 657 2.42 -12.45 1.06
CA GLU A 657 3.77 -12.80 0.68
C GLU A 657 4.32 -14.04 1.37
N HIS A 658 5.07 -14.83 0.60
CA HIS A 658 5.97 -15.92 1.01
C HIS A 658 5.26 -17.15 1.59
N HIS A 659 4.07 -17.50 1.12
CA HIS A 659 3.36 -18.71 1.53
C HIS A 659 3.68 -19.90 0.62
N ASP A 660 3.68 -21.10 1.17
CA ASP A 660 4.10 -22.34 0.51
C ASP A 660 3.24 -22.71 -0.71
N LEU A 661 1.89 -22.72 -0.54
CA LEU A 661 0.99 -23.22 -1.56
C LEU A 661 0.45 -22.11 -2.50
N TYR A 662 0.03 -20.98 -1.93
CA TYR A 662 -0.47 -19.82 -2.67
C TYR A 662 -0.50 -18.57 -1.80
N GLN A 663 -0.46 -17.40 -2.46
CA GLN A 663 -0.62 -16.14 -1.78
C GLN A 663 -2.09 -15.76 -1.70
N TYR A 664 -2.81 -15.68 -2.82
CA TYR A 664 -4.26 -15.51 -2.85
C TYR A 664 -4.93 -16.75 -3.42
N GLN A 665 -6.02 -17.19 -2.79
CA GLN A 665 -6.93 -18.18 -3.35
C GLN A 665 -8.38 -17.72 -3.23
N PHE A 666 -9.06 -17.67 -4.36
CA PHE A 666 -10.50 -17.44 -4.47
C PHE A 666 -11.15 -18.76 -4.93
N ALA A 667 -11.88 -19.43 -4.05
CA ALA A 667 -12.50 -20.70 -4.42
C ALA A 667 -13.99 -20.72 -4.05
N ASN A 668 -14.84 -20.98 -5.06
CA ASN A 668 -16.30 -20.99 -4.95
C ASN A 668 -16.84 -19.65 -4.41
N THR A 669 -16.16 -18.54 -4.70
CA THR A 669 -16.51 -17.19 -4.22
C THR A 669 -17.02 -16.32 -5.36
N LYS A 670 -17.58 -15.16 -5.01
CA LYS A 670 -18.09 -14.19 -5.96
C LYS A 670 -18.05 -12.77 -5.44
N GLU A 671 -18.28 -11.82 -6.34
CA GLU A 671 -18.44 -10.40 -6.01
C GLU A 671 -17.29 -9.89 -5.14
N VAL A 672 -16.07 -9.95 -5.69
CA VAL A 672 -14.84 -9.41 -5.08
C VAL A 672 -14.37 -8.21 -5.89
N PHE A 673 -14.21 -7.08 -5.22
CA PHE A 673 -13.45 -5.94 -5.72
C PHE A 673 -12.07 -5.93 -5.08
N ALA A 674 -11.02 -5.88 -5.89
CA ALA A 674 -9.66 -5.71 -5.42
C ALA A 674 -9.02 -4.49 -6.10
N GLY A 675 -8.73 -3.45 -5.31
CA GLY A 675 -8.02 -2.25 -5.74
C GLY A 675 -6.56 -2.36 -5.37
N LEU A 676 -5.77 -2.83 -6.28
CA LEU A 676 -4.38 -3.27 -6.22
C LEU A 676 -4.12 -4.35 -5.16
N ILE A 677 -3.71 -5.51 -5.67
CA ILE A 677 -3.18 -6.62 -4.86
C ILE A 677 -1.70 -6.84 -5.20
N GLN A 678 -0.92 -7.29 -4.22
CA GLN A 678 0.49 -7.59 -4.43
C GLN A 678 0.84 -8.94 -3.82
N THR A 679 1.74 -9.68 -4.47
CA THR A 679 2.27 -10.94 -3.95
C THR A 679 3.77 -11.04 -4.16
N GLU A 680 4.43 -11.75 -3.23
CA GLU A 680 5.72 -12.38 -3.47
C GLU A 680 5.61 -13.87 -3.17
N THR A 681 6.07 -14.74 -4.08
CA THR A 681 6.05 -16.18 -3.84
C THR A 681 7.16 -16.59 -2.88
N ALA A 682 7.06 -17.83 -2.34
CA ALA A 682 7.98 -18.29 -1.31
C ALA A 682 9.43 -18.33 -1.80
N TYR A 683 10.32 -17.70 -1.03
CA TYR A 683 11.72 -17.45 -1.40
C TYR A 683 12.63 -18.68 -1.32
N TRP A 684 12.27 -19.69 -0.53
CA TRP A 684 13.04 -20.95 -0.43
C TRP A 684 12.75 -21.93 -1.58
N GLN A 685 11.62 -21.79 -2.27
CA GLN A 685 11.21 -22.73 -3.32
C GLN A 685 12.10 -22.64 -4.56
N PRO A 686 12.32 -23.74 -5.26
CA PRO A 686 11.71 -25.07 -5.16
C PRO A 686 12.43 -26.03 -4.19
N ASN A 687 13.19 -25.56 -3.24
CA ASN A 687 13.95 -26.42 -2.33
C ASN A 687 13.75 -26.02 -0.85
N PRO A 688 12.73 -26.61 -0.17
CA PRO A 688 11.82 -27.67 -0.62
C PRO A 688 10.76 -27.20 -1.60
N LYS A 689 10.18 -28.17 -2.35
CA LYS A 689 9.07 -27.95 -3.29
C LYS A 689 7.79 -27.55 -2.55
N ALA A 690 6.91 -26.81 -3.21
CA ALA A 690 5.56 -26.57 -2.74
C ALA A 690 4.82 -27.88 -2.41
N GLY A 691 4.07 -27.88 -1.31
CA GLY A 691 3.35 -29.05 -0.82
C GLY A 691 4.21 -30.07 -0.04
N VAL A 692 5.52 -29.84 0.09
CA VAL A 692 6.39 -30.67 0.93
C VAL A 692 6.33 -30.24 2.39
N VAL A 693 6.36 -28.94 2.63
CA VAL A 693 6.28 -28.39 3.99
C VAL A 693 4.85 -28.41 4.49
N THR A 694 3.93 -27.94 3.68
CA THR A 694 2.50 -27.92 3.98
C THR A 694 1.81 -28.99 3.12
N PRO A 695 1.24 -30.04 3.72
CA PRO A 695 0.51 -31.05 2.96
C PRO A 695 -0.66 -30.43 2.18
N VAL A 696 -0.79 -30.87 0.92
CA VAL A 696 -1.94 -30.52 0.07
C VAL A 696 -3.17 -31.28 0.57
N VAL A 697 -4.25 -30.54 0.85
CA VAL A 697 -5.51 -31.09 1.40
C VAL A 697 -6.68 -30.67 0.53
N ALA A 698 -7.31 -31.62 -0.16
CA ALA A 698 -8.43 -31.36 -1.06
C ALA A 698 -9.60 -30.60 -0.41
N GLY A 699 -9.85 -30.83 0.88
CA GLY A 699 -10.90 -30.10 1.66
C GLY A 699 -10.66 -28.61 1.79
N TRP A 700 -9.45 -28.12 1.57
CA TRP A 700 -9.08 -26.70 1.53
C TRP A 700 -8.99 -26.16 0.08
N ASN A 701 -9.43 -26.92 -0.91
CA ASN A 701 -9.24 -26.60 -2.34
C ASN A 701 -7.78 -26.33 -2.72
N ASP A 702 -6.82 -26.97 -2.05
CA ASP A 702 -5.41 -26.75 -2.31
C ASP A 702 -5.03 -27.14 -3.75
N PRO A 703 -4.02 -26.50 -4.34
CA PRO A 703 -3.56 -26.81 -5.68
C PRO A 703 -2.92 -28.22 -5.75
N ASP A 704 -3.22 -28.95 -6.80
CA ASP A 704 -2.52 -30.18 -7.14
C ASP A 704 -1.31 -29.87 -8.01
N PHE A 705 -0.14 -29.77 -7.42
CA PHE A 705 1.10 -29.45 -8.14
C PHE A 705 1.53 -30.54 -9.12
N SER A 706 1.03 -31.78 -9.03
CA SER A 706 1.32 -32.83 -9.97
C SER A 706 0.61 -32.68 -11.32
N THR A 707 -0.58 -32.07 -11.31
CA THR A 707 -1.39 -31.83 -12.50
C THR A 707 -1.29 -30.41 -13.03
N SER A 708 -0.98 -29.44 -12.19
CA SER A 708 -0.92 -28.01 -12.57
C SER A 708 0.25 -27.67 -13.51
N CYS A 709 1.18 -28.60 -13.72
CA CYS A 709 2.36 -28.43 -14.57
C CYS A 709 2.20 -28.93 -16.00
N HIS A 710 1.04 -29.41 -16.40
CA HIS A 710 0.82 -29.89 -17.75
C HIS A 710 0.87 -28.74 -18.77
N GLY A 711 1.55 -28.98 -19.91
CA GLY A 711 1.63 -28.03 -21.02
C GLY A 711 2.78 -27.03 -20.96
N VAL A 712 3.62 -27.04 -19.95
CA VAL A 712 4.87 -26.29 -19.93
C VAL A 712 6.03 -27.24 -20.17
N ASN A 713 6.84 -27.02 -21.21
CA ASN A 713 7.99 -27.88 -21.55
C ASN A 713 8.87 -28.08 -20.31
N GLY A 714 8.95 -29.32 -19.85
CA GLY A 714 9.40 -29.81 -18.57
C GLY A 714 10.87 -29.59 -18.20
N THR A 715 11.49 -28.48 -18.58
CA THR A 715 12.88 -28.16 -18.25
C THR A 715 13.04 -27.39 -16.94
N PHE A 716 11.96 -26.97 -16.29
CA PHE A 716 12.04 -26.17 -15.08
C PHE A 716 11.55 -26.93 -13.84
N ALA A 717 12.39 -27.03 -12.82
CA ALA A 717 11.99 -27.40 -11.46
C ALA A 717 10.91 -26.46 -10.86
N ALA A 718 10.59 -25.40 -11.56
CA ALA A 718 9.69 -24.32 -11.20
C ALA A 718 8.19 -24.68 -11.11
N CYS A 719 7.78 -25.82 -11.65
CA CYS A 719 6.42 -26.36 -11.43
C CYS A 719 6.11 -26.76 -9.97
N ALA A 720 7.10 -26.73 -9.13
CA ALA A 720 7.01 -27.07 -7.72
C ALA A 720 7.00 -25.84 -6.82
N MET A 721 6.58 -24.70 -7.34
CA MET A 721 6.48 -23.43 -6.59
C MET A 721 5.02 -23.00 -6.40
N GLY A 722 4.77 -22.31 -5.28
CA GLY A 722 3.44 -21.80 -4.92
C GLY A 722 2.91 -20.75 -5.89
N TRP A 723 1.59 -20.60 -5.91
CA TRP A 723 0.92 -19.63 -6.77
C TRP A 723 0.95 -18.22 -6.17
N GLY A 724 1.09 -17.21 -7.01
CA GLY A 724 0.77 -15.82 -6.63
C GLY A 724 -0.74 -15.68 -6.43
N MET A 725 -1.53 -16.08 -7.42
CA MET A 725 -2.99 -16.08 -7.30
C MET A 725 -3.61 -17.33 -7.95
N ARG A 726 -4.68 -17.83 -7.32
CA ARG A 726 -5.45 -18.95 -7.83
C ARG A 726 -6.95 -18.69 -7.70
N VAL A 727 -7.71 -18.89 -8.80
CA VAL A 727 -9.16 -18.71 -8.87
C VAL A 727 -9.80 -20.02 -9.30
N VAL A 728 -10.67 -20.58 -8.47
CA VAL A 728 -11.29 -21.89 -8.70
C VAL A 728 -12.82 -21.78 -8.55
N GLY A 729 -13.57 -22.10 -9.59
CA GLY A 729 -15.03 -22.16 -9.51
C GLY A 729 -15.69 -20.86 -9.04
N SER A 730 -15.09 -19.73 -9.33
CA SER A 730 -15.51 -18.41 -8.80
C SER A 730 -16.04 -17.49 -9.90
N GLU A 731 -16.81 -16.47 -9.52
CA GLU A 731 -17.40 -15.51 -10.46
C GLU A 731 -17.27 -14.07 -9.96
N ASP A 732 -17.26 -13.10 -10.88
CA ASP A 732 -17.18 -11.67 -10.58
C ASP A 732 -15.99 -11.31 -9.67
N ILE A 733 -14.82 -11.79 -10.02
CA ILE A 733 -13.55 -11.39 -9.38
C ILE A 733 -12.97 -10.24 -10.20
N LEU A 734 -13.08 -9.04 -9.68
CA LEU A 734 -12.78 -7.78 -10.36
C LEU A 734 -11.55 -7.13 -9.73
N ILE A 735 -10.42 -7.14 -10.43
CA ILE A 735 -9.12 -6.69 -9.92
C ILE A 735 -8.66 -5.46 -10.69
N TYR A 736 -8.31 -4.43 -9.98
CA TYR A 736 -7.93 -3.10 -10.47
C TYR A 736 -6.48 -2.79 -10.09
N GLY A 737 -5.55 -3.50 -10.68
CA GLY A 737 -4.13 -3.54 -10.42
C GLY A 737 -3.72 -4.80 -9.66
N ALA A 738 -2.73 -5.50 -10.20
CA ALA A 738 -2.13 -6.67 -9.55
C ALA A 738 -0.62 -6.71 -9.81
N GLY A 739 0.16 -6.84 -8.75
CA GLY A 739 1.58 -7.16 -8.79
C GLY A 739 1.78 -8.60 -8.31
N LEU A 740 1.95 -9.55 -9.23
CA LEU A 740 2.19 -10.95 -8.89
C LEU A 740 3.65 -11.27 -9.17
N TYR A 741 4.46 -11.36 -8.10
CA TYR A 741 5.90 -11.42 -8.23
C TYR A 741 6.49 -12.74 -7.74
N SER A 742 7.51 -13.22 -8.45
CA SER A 742 8.39 -14.30 -8.07
C SER A 742 9.82 -13.80 -8.18
N PHE A 743 10.38 -13.34 -7.07
CA PHE A 743 11.75 -12.80 -7.07
C PHE A 743 12.82 -13.85 -6.85
N PHE A 744 12.44 -15.03 -6.38
CA PHE A 744 13.38 -15.99 -5.84
C PHE A 744 13.31 -17.33 -6.54
N ASN A 745 14.46 -17.98 -6.63
CA ASN A 745 14.61 -19.42 -6.86
C ASN A 745 15.65 -19.92 -5.87
N ASN A 746 15.22 -20.70 -4.87
CA ASN A 746 16.10 -21.20 -3.81
C ASN A 746 16.96 -20.07 -3.19
N TYR A 747 16.31 -19.03 -2.64
CA TYR A 747 16.87 -17.82 -2.01
C TYR A 747 17.61 -16.86 -2.96
N ASN A 748 17.91 -17.27 -4.18
CA ASN A 748 18.65 -16.47 -5.15
C ASN A 748 17.70 -15.62 -6.00
N VAL A 749 18.01 -14.34 -6.15
CA VAL A 749 17.20 -13.36 -6.90
C VAL A 749 17.65 -13.16 -8.36
N SER A 750 18.69 -13.87 -8.83
CA SER A 750 19.20 -13.68 -10.21
C SER A 750 18.18 -14.05 -11.29
N CYS A 751 17.23 -14.94 -10.97
CA CYS A 751 16.16 -15.37 -11.86
C CYS A 751 15.13 -14.29 -12.18
N SER A 752 15.02 -13.25 -11.34
CA SER A 752 14.07 -12.13 -11.51
C SER A 752 14.70 -10.91 -12.17
N ASN A 753 15.98 -10.95 -12.50
CA ASN A 753 16.62 -9.85 -13.21
C ASN A 753 15.97 -9.66 -14.58
N PRO A 754 15.54 -8.43 -14.92
CA PRO A 754 15.01 -8.18 -16.25
C PRO A 754 16.06 -8.57 -17.29
N VAL A 755 15.63 -9.40 -18.21
CA VAL A 755 16.51 -9.78 -19.31
C VAL A 755 16.60 -8.61 -20.25
N THR A 756 17.80 -8.11 -20.44
CA THR A 756 18.06 -7.07 -21.44
C THR A 756 17.56 -7.60 -22.79
N PRO A 757 16.67 -6.88 -23.47
CA PRO A 757 16.07 -7.30 -24.73
C PRO A 757 17.07 -7.29 -25.88
N PRO A 758 16.73 -7.84 -27.05
CA PRO A 758 15.88 -8.98 -27.30
C PRO A 758 16.72 -10.24 -27.55
N GLY A 759 16.40 -11.32 -26.93
CA GLY A 759 17.01 -12.62 -27.12
C GLY A 759 17.85 -13.16 -25.98
N GLY A 760 17.85 -12.51 -24.82
CA GLY A 760 18.42 -13.06 -23.61
C GLY A 760 17.55 -14.22 -23.12
N ASN A 761 18.17 -15.32 -22.69
CA ASN A 761 17.50 -16.41 -21.99
C ASN A 761 17.10 -15.93 -20.62
N GLY A 762 15.97 -15.24 -20.51
CA GLY A 762 15.41 -14.79 -19.24
C GLY A 762 15.22 -15.97 -18.34
N ALA A 763 16.03 -16.03 -17.30
CA ALA A 763 15.80 -17.00 -16.26
C ALA A 763 14.51 -16.61 -15.55
N ALA A 764 13.46 -17.39 -15.65
CA ALA A 764 12.27 -17.23 -14.83
C ALA A 764 12.49 -17.93 -13.50
N CYS A 765 12.01 -17.31 -12.42
CA CYS A 765 12.06 -17.93 -11.11
C CYS A 765 11.11 -19.12 -11.04
N GLN A 766 9.92 -19.00 -11.66
CA GLN A 766 8.94 -20.05 -11.73
C GLN A 766 8.20 -20.09 -13.06
N THR A 767 7.51 -21.21 -13.31
CA THR A 767 6.84 -21.46 -14.59
C THR A 767 5.55 -20.67 -14.74
N ARG A 768 4.79 -20.47 -13.66
CA ARG A 768 3.43 -19.90 -13.66
C ARG A 768 3.15 -19.20 -12.35
N ILE A 769 2.31 -18.16 -12.40
CA ILE A 769 2.03 -17.37 -11.22
C ILE A 769 0.53 -17.16 -10.94
N PHE A 770 -0.31 -17.08 -11.98
CA PHE A 770 -1.75 -16.95 -11.86
C PHE A 770 -2.49 -18.09 -12.55
N SER A 771 -3.42 -18.73 -11.80
CA SER A 771 -4.25 -19.84 -12.29
C SER A 771 -5.74 -19.51 -12.23
N ILE A 772 -6.44 -19.80 -13.34
CA ILE A 772 -7.90 -19.82 -13.40
C ILE A 772 -8.31 -21.26 -13.69
N GLU A 773 -9.13 -21.84 -12.81
CA GLU A 773 -9.47 -23.26 -12.86
C GLU A 773 -10.97 -23.50 -12.83
N GLY A 774 -11.40 -24.52 -13.59
CA GLY A 774 -12.79 -24.99 -13.67
C GLY A 774 -13.67 -24.18 -14.60
N THR A 775 -14.61 -24.88 -15.23
CA THR A 775 -15.56 -24.34 -16.25
C THR A 775 -16.56 -23.33 -15.64
N THR A 776 -16.71 -23.32 -14.33
CA THR A 776 -17.59 -22.39 -13.61
C THR A 776 -16.90 -21.06 -13.26
N SER A 777 -15.56 -20.97 -13.44
CA SER A 777 -14.83 -19.71 -13.25
C SER A 777 -15.13 -18.76 -14.42
N LYS A 778 -15.86 -17.66 -14.14
CA LYS A 778 -16.30 -16.68 -15.14
C LYS A 778 -16.23 -15.25 -14.60
N ASN A 779 -16.14 -14.27 -15.49
CA ASN A 779 -15.99 -12.85 -15.14
C ASN A 779 -14.79 -12.64 -14.20
N ILE A 780 -13.69 -13.34 -14.45
CA ILE A 780 -12.42 -13.10 -13.78
C ILE A 780 -11.71 -12.04 -14.62
N ASN A 781 -11.79 -10.82 -14.18
CA ASN A 781 -11.39 -9.66 -14.94
C ASN A 781 -10.35 -8.83 -14.20
N MET A 782 -9.37 -8.32 -14.92
CA MET A 782 -8.24 -7.62 -14.32
C MET A 782 -7.80 -6.45 -15.20
N TYR A 783 -7.52 -5.32 -14.57
CA TYR A 783 -6.75 -4.22 -15.13
C TYR A 783 -5.34 -4.28 -14.58
N ASP A 784 -4.37 -3.90 -15.41
CA ASP A 784 -2.95 -3.78 -15.07
C ASP A 784 -2.42 -4.96 -14.23
N LEU A 785 -2.45 -6.16 -14.84
CA LEU A 785 -1.74 -7.33 -14.31
C LEU A 785 -0.24 -7.16 -14.59
N ASN A 786 0.54 -7.10 -13.53
CA ASN A 786 2.00 -7.04 -13.59
C ASN A 786 2.61 -8.30 -13.00
N THR A 787 3.60 -8.87 -13.67
CA THR A 787 4.33 -10.05 -13.18
C THR A 787 5.84 -9.85 -13.25
N ILE A 788 6.56 -10.54 -12.37
CA ILE A 788 8.02 -10.66 -12.41
C ILE A 788 8.39 -12.12 -12.18
N GLY A 789 9.39 -12.60 -12.93
CA GLY A 789 10.03 -13.90 -12.70
C GLY A 789 9.14 -15.11 -13.02
N SER A 790 8.08 -14.95 -13.81
CA SER A 790 7.19 -16.05 -14.21
C SER A 790 7.09 -16.17 -15.73
N ILE A 791 7.19 -17.38 -16.26
CA ILE A 791 7.06 -17.63 -17.72
C ILE A 791 5.62 -17.40 -18.17
N SER A 792 4.65 -18.05 -17.50
CA SER A 792 3.25 -17.88 -17.78
C SER A 792 2.65 -16.90 -16.78
N MET A 793 2.25 -15.72 -17.26
CA MET A 793 1.55 -14.72 -16.47
C MET A 793 0.17 -15.23 -16.04
N ILE A 794 -0.56 -15.85 -16.96
CA ILE A 794 -1.89 -16.43 -16.74
C ILE A 794 -1.96 -17.84 -17.30
N THR A 795 -2.56 -18.75 -16.53
CA THR A 795 -2.94 -20.08 -17.00
C THR A 795 -4.44 -20.32 -16.84
N ARG A 796 -5.04 -21.10 -17.73
CA ARG A 796 -6.40 -21.60 -17.65
C ARG A 796 -6.41 -23.12 -17.70
N ASP A 797 -6.89 -23.77 -16.64
CA ASP A 797 -6.92 -25.23 -16.52
C ASP A 797 -5.57 -25.86 -16.89
N GLY A 798 -4.48 -25.26 -16.41
CA GLY A 798 -3.11 -25.71 -16.64
C GLY A 798 -2.47 -25.29 -17.98
N ASN A 799 -3.23 -24.71 -18.90
CA ASN A 799 -2.71 -24.23 -20.17
C ASN A 799 -2.31 -22.75 -20.08
N SER A 800 -1.18 -22.41 -20.67
CA SER A 800 -0.72 -21.02 -20.73
C SER A 800 -1.62 -20.16 -21.61
N LEU A 801 -2.15 -19.05 -21.08
CA LEU A 801 -2.91 -18.05 -21.83
C LEU A 801 -2.06 -16.85 -22.22
N ALA A 802 -1.14 -16.44 -21.35
CA ALA A 802 -0.30 -15.27 -21.57
C ALA A 802 1.13 -15.55 -21.11
N LEU A 803 2.09 -15.14 -21.91
CA LEU A 803 3.52 -15.28 -21.66
C LEU A 803 4.16 -13.94 -21.36
N TYR A 804 5.15 -13.93 -20.47
CA TYR A 804 5.88 -12.70 -20.12
C TYR A 804 6.58 -12.07 -21.34
N LEU A 805 7.15 -12.87 -22.25
CA LEU A 805 7.87 -12.38 -23.44
C LEU A 805 6.99 -11.56 -24.38
N ASP A 806 5.68 -11.80 -24.36
CA ASP A 806 4.73 -11.07 -25.19
C ASP A 806 4.29 -9.76 -24.54
N ASN A 807 4.66 -9.50 -23.28
CA ASN A 807 4.10 -8.42 -22.44
C ASN A 807 5.16 -7.59 -21.70
N VAL A 808 6.36 -7.49 -22.29
CA VAL A 808 7.50 -6.80 -21.68
C VAL A 808 7.18 -5.32 -21.39
N ASN A 809 7.44 -4.89 -20.17
CA ASN A 809 7.30 -3.51 -19.69
C ASN A 809 8.65 -2.98 -19.13
N ALA A 810 8.66 -1.80 -18.54
CA ALA A 810 9.85 -1.12 -18.05
C ALA A 810 10.65 -1.92 -17.01
N TYR A 811 9.96 -2.53 -16.06
CA TYR A 811 10.57 -3.27 -14.93
C TYR A 811 9.94 -4.65 -14.71
N GLN A 812 8.77 -4.87 -15.23
CA GLN A 812 7.94 -6.06 -15.08
C GLN A 812 7.32 -6.41 -16.44
N ASP A 813 6.42 -7.37 -16.47
CA ASP A 813 5.62 -7.71 -17.63
C ASP A 813 4.17 -7.32 -17.37
N THR A 814 3.49 -6.65 -18.32
CA THR A 814 2.18 -6.04 -18.05
C THR A 814 1.13 -6.42 -19.09
N ILE A 815 -0.05 -6.77 -18.58
CA ILE A 815 -1.31 -6.85 -19.36
C ILE A 815 -2.24 -5.77 -18.83
N ALA A 816 -2.54 -4.75 -19.65
CA ALA A 816 -3.39 -3.63 -19.24
C ALA A 816 -4.84 -4.05 -19.03
N LEU A 817 -5.37 -4.93 -19.87
CA LEU A 817 -6.76 -5.40 -19.80
C LEU A 817 -6.85 -6.92 -20.02
N PHE A 818 -7.31 -7.63 -19.00
CA PHE A 818 -7.65 -9.05 -19.09
C PHE A 818 -9.14 -9.28 -18.81
N LYS A 819 -9.79 -10.09 -19.67
CA LYS A 819 -11.15 -10.61 -19.44
C LYS A 819 -11.15 -12.11 -19.71
N SER A 820 -11.60 -12.90 -18.76
CA SER A 820 -11.55 -14.36 -18.88
C SER A 820 -12.56 -14.98 -19.86
N GLY A 821 -13.54 -14.21 -20.32
CA GLY A 821 -14.66 -14.69 -21.10
C GLY A 821 -15.87 -15.12 -20.25
#